data_32ccb60292f23eb0bdc0865f66889574
#
_entry.id   32ccb60292f23eb0bdc0865f66889574
#
_cell.length_a   1.000
_cell.length_b   1.000
_cell.length_c   1.000
_cell.angle_alpha   90.00
_cell.angle_beta   90.00
_cell.angle_gamma   90.00
#
_symmetry.space_group_name_H-M   'P 1'
#
loop_
_entity.id
_entity.type
_entity.pdbx_description
1 polymer ?
#
loop_
_entity_poly.entity_id
_entity_poly.type
_entity_poly.pdbx_seq_one_letter_code
_entity_poly.pdbx_strand_id
1 'polypeptide(L)'
;MKTIFFIVITAFSLIFSSPVAAQKKKNKFKSGGVIELNDTLTTYGQSDIFNFPNINAIRYFSKDDRIKHMQRLESSLADDELYKELKDYVSNFGIENFSTNTSMMWKLARLSERYGPPGESILLYKLILKHYRQNADISRVRREFDSLNTDKKENYVPLQQYYELVAYRKEIDTLRPPQGVLMQMGEWVNSLKADYGPTIGNLDYLLLFTSKRNSRLSIERTYNEDLFFTRKEDGQWMEAEPFKTINTGFNEGSACLSKDGKRLYFARCNSPDSFGNCDIFEATLTPDSVWGNVKNLGTSINTIAWDSHPSLSHSGDTLFFASDRLGGFGLSDIYYSVKDQKGNWQKALNIGPIINTRGNEVSPFFHHRYNVLYFSSDGHPLNFGDFDIYKSLRQQVNWAEPKNIGPLVNGIGSEYYFTIDSESSQLFYARSEESDIENLDLYTFPVPMEAQPTAVALLKGSLINSQTKKPFKGIVSVIDMDNGVEVAPKFLRPDGSFDFHLINKRNYLLIIQGEDFFRIEELFFMDGDTEMHRETDPIESKIAFTSLEFENGKADILPSMHPDLDKLANFLLDHPDFALNISGHTDSQGSEDSNLRLSQARADAIRAYLIYTFKISQDRISATGYGSSKPLVKEQTDEDRKLNRRVEFDIKRD
;
A
#
# COMPACT_ATOMS: atom_id res chain seq x y z
N MET A 1 -53.44 -51.27 15.24
CA MET A 1 -54.29 -50.36 15.99
C MET A 1 -53.87 -48.98 15.57
N LYS A 2 -54.55 -48.34 14.61
CA LYS A 2 -55.66 -47.41 14.78
C LYS A 2 -55.28 -46.33 15.79
N THR A 3 -55.19 -45.02 15.46
CA THR A 3 -56.20 -44.07 15.04
C THR A 3 -55.50 -42.73 14.76
N ILE A 4 -55.44 -42.03 13.64
CA ILE A 4 -56.41 -41.10 13.00
C ILE A 4 -57.01 -40.07 13.98
N PHE A 5 -56.73 -38.73 13.70
CA PHE A 5 -57.72 -37.64 13.65
C PHE A 5 -56.96 -36.32 13.42
N PHE A 6 -57.09 -35.64 12.30
CA PHE A 6 -58.02 -34.64 11.77
C PHE A 6 -57.67 -33.19 12.18
N ILE A 7 -57.24 -32.43 11.20
CA ILE A 7 -57.61 -31.14 10.60
C ILE A 7 -58.40 -30.13 11.48
N VAL A 8 -57.88 -28.91 11.59
CA VAL A 8 -58.72 -27.70 11.42
C VAL A 8 -57.93 -26.63 10.67
N ILE A 9 -58.53 -26.18 9.58
CA ILE A 9 -58.20 -25.03 8.72
C ILE A 9 -58.81 -23.79 9.38
N THR A 10 -58.03 -22.68 9.46
CA THR A 10 -58.64 -21.36 9.40
C THR A 10 -57.72 -20.45 8.56
N ALA A 11 -58.31 -20.02 7.45
CA ALA A 11 -57.82 -18.99 6.58
C ALA A 11 -58.15 -17.62 7.17
N PHE A 12 -57.20 -16.67 7.10
CA PHE A 12 -57.56 -15.26 6.91
C PHE A 12 -56.44 -14.47 6.22
N SER A 13 -56.82 -14.00 5.05
CA SER A 13 -56.53 -12.75 4.30
C SER A 13 -55.08 -12.22 4.19
N LEU A 14 -54.63 -12.37 2.99
CA LEU A 14 -53.93 -11.46 2.07
C LEU A 14 -53.73 -10.00 2.55
N ILE A 15 -52.47 -9.60 2.68
CA ILE A 15 -52.02 -8.27 2.29
C ILE A 15 -50.81 -8.47 1.37
N PHE A 16 -50.97 -8.03 0.12
CA PHE A 16 -49.93 -7.98 -0.90
C PHE A 16 -48.85 -6.97 -0.48
N SER A 17 -47.65 -7.42 -0.24
CA SER A 17 -46.46 -6.63 -0.45
C SER A 17 -45.56 -7.42 -1.39
N SER A 18 -45.45 -6.93 -2.61
CA SER A 18 -44.59 -7.46 -3.65
C SER A 18 -43.12 -7.41 -3.14
N PRO A 19 -42.38 -8.51 -3.14
CA PRO A 19 -40.93 -8.40 -3.06
C PRO A 19 -40.46 -7.93 -4.44
N VAL A 20 -39.88 -6.75 -4.48
CA VAL A 20 -39.00 -6.35 -5.58
C VAL A 20 -37.94 -7.43 -5.67
N ALA A 21 -38.08 -8.32 -6.65
CA ALA A 21 -37.06 -9.27 -6.98
C ALA A 21 -35.87 -8.50 -7.56
N ALA A 22 -34.90 -8.21 -6.72
CA ALA A 22 -33.57 -7.86 -7.18
C ALA A 22 -33.07 -9.07 -7.98
N GLN A 23 -33.13 -8.98 -9.29
CA GLN A 23 -32.46 -9.89 -10.19
C GLN A 23 -30.95 -9.78 -9.89
N LYS A 24 -30.46 -10.69 -9.05
CA LYS A 24 -29.04 -11.03 -9.00
C LYS A 24 -28.67 -11.58 -10.39
N LYS A 25 -28.18 -10.73 -11.27
CA LYS A 25 -27.41 -11.17 -12.43
C LYS A 25 -26.16 -11.88 -11.87
N LYS A 26 -26.25 -13.20 -11.76
CA LYS A 26 -25.07 -14.04 -11.61
C LYS A 26 -24.25 -13.94 -12.89
N ASN A 27 -23.31 -13.02 -12.94
CA ASN A 27 -22.25 -13.07 -13.93
C ASN A 27 -21.37 -14.27 -13.61
N LYS A 28 -21.72 -15.41 -14.17
CA LYS A 28 -20.85 -16.58 -14.17
C LYS A 28 -19.67 -16.29 -15.08
N PHE A 29 -18.53 -15.91 -14.50
CA PHE A 29 -17.28 -16.08 -15.20
C PHE A 29 -17.07 -17.57 -15.47
N LYS A 30 -16.87 -17.92 -16.72
CA LYS A 30 -16.55 -19.30 -17.17
C LYS A 30 -15.06 -19.63 -17.05
N SER A 31 -14.34 -19.08 -16.09
CA SER A 31 -13.00 -19.50 -15.71
C SER A 31 -13.08 -19.97 -14.26
N GLY A 32 -12.82 -21.26 -14.05
CA GLY A 32 -13.07 -21.89 -12.75
C GLY A 32 -12.24 -21.29 -11.63
N GLY A 33 -12.89 -21.00 -10.52
CA GLY A 33 -12.26 -20.91 -9.22
C GLY A 33 -11.67 -19.58 -8.78
N VAL A 34 -11.78 -18.51 -9.57
CA VAL A 34 -11.44 -17.16 -9.07
C VAL A 34 -12.55 -16.70 -8.14
N ILE A 35 -12.22 -16.38 -6.91
CA ILE A 35 -13.16 -15.77 -5.97
C ILE A 35 -13.47 -14.38 -6.53
N GLU A 36 -14.71 -14.19 -7.02
CA GLU A 36 -15.20 -12.85 -7.31
C GLU A 36 -15.20 -12.07 -6.00
N LEU A 37 -14.61 -10.89 -6.02
CA LEU A 37 -14.79 -9.91 -4.98
C LEU A 37 -16.27 -9.52 -4.96
N ASN A 38 -17.07 -10.23 -4.16
CA ASN A 38 -18.49 -9.94 -3.97
C ASN A 38 -18.72 -8.77 -3.03
N ASP A 39 -17.71 -7.95 -2.82
CA ASP A 39 -17.82 -6.85 -1.89
C ASP A 39 -18.40 -5.63 -2.61
N THR A 40 -19.65 -5.31 -2.29
CA THR A 40 -20.33 -4.10 -2.75
C THR A 40 -19.73 -2.82 -2.15
N LEU A 41 -18.78 -2.95 -1.23
CA LEU A 41 -18.14 -1.86 -0.50
C LEU A 41 -16.73 -1.57 -1.03
N THR A 42 -16.38 -2.09 -2.17
CA THR A 42 -15.05 -1.97 -2.71
C THR A 42 -14.80 -0.60 -3.29
N THR A 43 -13.80 0.03 -2.82
CA THR A 43 -13.29 1.29 -3.33
C THR A 43 -12.23 1.14 -4.41
N TYR A 44 -11.89 -0.07 -4.82
CA TYR A 44 -11.44 -0.23 -6.19
C TYR A 44 -12.66 0.13 -7.04
N GLY A 45 -12.98 1.43 -6.95
CA GLY A 45 -14.22 1.95 -7.46
C GLY A 45 -14.27 1.85 -8.96
N GLN A 46 -15.48 1.84 -9.46
CA GLN A 46 -15.73 2.03 -10.88
C GLN A 46 -15.06 3.30 -11.43
N SER A 47 -14.74 4.28 -10.58
CA SER A 47 -14.01 5.50 -10.93
C SER A 47 -12.56 5.27 -11.38
N ASP A 48 -11.92 4.18 -10.95
CA ASP A 48 -10.53 3.86 -11.34
C ASP A 48 -10.46 3.03 -12.63
N ILE A 49 -11.59 2.71 -13.25
CA ILE A 49 -11.67 1.86 -14.43
C ILE A 49 -12.04 2.67 -15.65
N PHE A 50 -11.19 2.59 -16.68
CA PHE A 50 -11.53 3.15 -17.98
C PHE A 50 -12.62 2.32 -18.66
N ASN A 51 -13.78 2.91 -18.85
CA ASN A 51 -14.90 2.30 -19.59
C ASN A 51 -14.82 2.62 -21.10
N PHE A 52 -13.64 2.44 -21.68
CA PHE A 52 -13.41 2.61 -23.11
C PHE A 52 -13.23 1.23 -23.76
N PRO A 53 -14.14 0.74 -24.59
CA PRO A 53 -14.13 -0.64 -25.10
C PRO A 53 -12.83 -1.05 -25.80
N ASN A 54 -12.16 -0.12 -26.43
CA ASN A 54 -10.95 -0.37 -27.21
C ASN A 54 -9.68 0.22 -26.61
N ILE A 55 -9.70 0.65 -25.35
CA ILE A 55 -8.53 1.32 -24.72
C ILE A 55 -7.27 0.44 -24.75
N ASN A 56 -7.42 -0.88 -24.64
CA ASN A 56 -6.32 -1.84 -24.65
C ASN A 56 -5.87 -2.25 -26.06
N ALA A 57 -6.49 -1.70 -27.11
CA ALA A 57 -6.11 -2.03 -28.48
C ALA A 57 -5.10 -1.03 -29.03
N ILE A 58 -3.95 -1.55 -29.50
CA ILE A 58 -3.00 -0.76 -30.27
C ILE A 58 -3.53 -0.66 -31.70
N ARG A 59 -3.91 0.54 -32.13
CA ARG A 59 -4.42 0.81 -33.48
C ARG A 59 -3.70 2.01 -34.08
N TYR A 60 -3.50 1.98 -35.39
CA TYR A 60 -2.67 2.94 -36.13
C TYR A 60 -3.41 3.55 -37.31
N PHE A 61 -4.71 3.78 -37.19
CA PHE A 61 -5.49 4.45 -38.24
C PHE A 61 -6.36 5.56 -37.66
N SER A 62 -6.62 6.58 -38.45
CA SER A 62 -7.52 7.68 -38.14
C SER A 62 -8.66 7.79 -39.13
N LYS A 63 -9.74 8.46 -38.73
CA LYS A 63 -10.83 8.85 -39.60
C LYS A 63 -10.82 10.35 -39.81
N ASP A 64 -10.29 10.80 -40.93
CA ASP A 64 -10.10 12.21 -41.25
C ASP A 64 -11.41 13.04 -41.19
N ASP A 65 -12.53 12.45 -41.58
CA ASP A 65 -13.82 13.17 -41.53
C ASP A 65 -14.28 13.42 -40.08
N ARG A 66 -14.02 12.49 -39.16
CA ARG A 66 -14.32 12.70 -37.73
C ARG A 66 -13.39 13.74 -37.12
N ILE A 67 -12.12 13.72 -37.48
CA ILE A 67 -11.14 14.74 -37.03
C ILE A 67 -11.57 16.12 -37.50
N LYS A 68 -11.97 16.27 -38.76
CA LYS A 68 -12.50 17.54 -39.30
C LYS A 68 -13.79 17.96 -38.58
N HIS A 69 -14.65 17.04 -38.23
CA HIS A 69 -15.86 17.34 -37.48
C HIS A 69 -15.51 17.86 -36.08
N MET A 70 -14.64 17.18 -35.35
CA MET A 70 -14.17 17.64 -34.03
C MET A 70 -13.51 19.02 -34.08
N GLN A 71 -12.74 19.33 -35.16
CA GLN A 71 -12.16 20.65 -35.35
C GLN A 71 -13.23 21.75 -35.58
N ARG A 72 -14.35 21.44 -36.28
CA ARG A 72 -15.48 22.35 -36.40
C ARG A 72 -16.17 22.60 -35.07
N LEU A 73 -16.44 21.56 -34.27
CA LEU A 73 -17.01 21.71 -32.94
C LEU A 73 -16.13 22.58 -32.03
N GLU A 74 -14.82 22.37 -32.06
CA GLU A 74 -13.87 23.20 -31.34
C GLU A 74 -13.93 24.69 -31.79
N SER A 75 -14.00 24.93 -33.10
CA SER A 75 -14.07 26.30 -33.65
C SER A 75 -15.40 27.00 -33.31
N SER A 76 -16.48 26.25 -33.12
CA SER A 76 -17.80 26.77 -32.73
C SER A 76 -18.01 26.85 -31.20
N LEU A 77 -17.00 26.49 -30.39
CA LEU A 77 -17.07 26.43 -28.93
C LEU A 77 -18.18 25.51 -28.42
N ALA A 78 -18.50 24.48 -29.17
CA ALA A 78 -19.47 23.44 -28.79
C ALA A 78 -18.77 22.37 -27.92
N ASP A 79 -18.31 22.74 -26.74
CA ASP A 79 -17.41 21.95 -25.87
C ASP A 79 -18.04 20.65 -25.39
N ASP A 80 -19.35 20.63 -25.08
CA ASP A 80 -20.06 19.43 -24.62
C ASP A 80 -20.24 18.39 -25.74
N GLU A 81 -20.50 18.86 -26.98
CA GLU A 81 -20.58 18.00 -28.16
C GLU A 81 -19.18 17.47 -28.51
N LEU A 82 -18.15 18.33 -28.42
CA LEU A 82 -16.78 17.95 -28.66
C LEU A 82 -16.31 16.89 -27.67
N TYR A 83 -16.66 17.02 -26.38
CA TYR A 83 -16.35 16.01 -25.37
C TYR A 83 -16.95 14.64 -25.75
N LYS A 84 -18.24 14.61 -26.09
CA LYS A 84 -18.93 13.37 -26.48
C LYS A 84 -18.30 12.74 -27.72
N GLU A 85 -17.98 13.55 -28.72
CA GLU A 85 -17.38 13.08 -29.97
C GLU A 85 -15.96 12.56 -29.77
N LEU A 86 -15.13 13.24 -28.97
CA LEU A 86 -13.79 12.77 -28.60
C LEU A 86 -13.84 11.47 -27.82
N LYS A 87 -14.75 11.38 -26.85
CA LYS A 87 -14.92 10.18 -26.04
C LYS A 87 -15.37 8.99 -26.89
N ASP A 88 -16.35 9.21 -27.75
CA ASP A 88 -16.82 8.18 -28.69
C ASP A 88 -15.75 7.77 -29.69
N TYR A 89 -14.97 8.73 -30.21
CA TYR A 89 -13.85 8.44 -31.09
C TYR A 89 -12.83 7.50 -30.41
N VAL A 90 -12.38 7.85 -29.21
CA VAL A 90 -11.43 7.04 -28.42
C VAL A 90 -12.03 5.67 -28.10
N SER A 91 -13.32 5.60 -27.74
CA SER A 91 -13.99 4.35 -27.40
C SER A 91 -14.10 3.38 -28.59
N ASN A 92 -14.35 3.92 -29.79
CA ASN A 92 -14.55 3.10 -30.99
C ASN A 92 -13.27 2.75 -31.73
N PHE A 93 -12.32 3.65 -31.78
CA PHE A 93 -11.10 3.48 -32.56
C PHE A 93 -9.87 3.15 -31.71
N GLY A 94 -9.99 3.22 -30.39
CA GLY A 94 -8.87 3.09 -29.46
C GLY A 94 -7.96 4.30 -29.52
N ILE A 95 -6.82 4.19 -28.89
CA ILE A 95 -5.80 5.21 -28.91
C ILE A 95 -4.72 4.76 -29.87
N GLU A 96 -4.66 5.43 -31.02
CA GLU A 96 -3.83 5.03 -32.14
C GLU A 96 -2.34 5.01 -31.79
N ASN A 97 -1.91 6.07 -31.14
CA ASN A 97 -0.52 6.24 -30.75
C ASN A 97 -0.47 7.29 -29.64
N PHE A 98 -0.34 6.84 -28.40
CA PHE A 98 -0.33 7.71 -27.23
C PHE A 98 0.73 8.81 -27.34
N SER A 99 1.88 8.48 -27.92
CA SER A 99 2.96 9.45 -28.08
C SER A 99 2.67 10.49 -29.15
N THR A 100 1.88 10.17 -30.18
CA THR A 100 1.51 11.13 -31.25
C THR A 100 0.23 11.88 -30.98
N ASN A 101 -0.72 11.27 -30.26
CA ASN A 101 -2.05 11.82 -29.98
C ASN A 101 -2.18 12.53 -28.62
N THR A 102 -1.07 12.94 -28.02
CA THR A 102 -1.06 13.64 -26.72
C THR A 102 -1.99 14.87 -26.73
N SER A 103 -2.05 15.63 -27.84
CA SER A 103 -2.92 16.81 -27.95
C SER A 103 -4.41 16.46 -27.92
N MET A 104 -4.82 15.36 -28.54
CA MET A 104 -6.21 14.90 -28.53
C MET A 104 -6.60 14.40 -27.13
N MET A 105 -5.76 13.61 -26.52
CA MET A 105 -5.95 13.13 -25.16
C MET A 105 -5.97 14.28 -24.15
N TRP A 106 -5.14 15.29 -24.34
CA TRP A 106 -5.15 16.50 -23.55
C TRP A 106 -6.49 17.24 -23.64
N LYS A 107 -7.03 17.42 -24.86
CA LYS A 107 -8.34 18.05 -25.06
C LYS A 107 -9.45 17.26 -24.36
N LEU A 108 -9.44 15.95 -24.50
CA LEU A 108 -10.42 15.07 -23.83
C LEU A 108 -10.30 15.22 -22.30
N ALA A 109 -9.10 15.21 -21.75
CA ALA A 109 -8.88 15.37 -20.31
C ALA A 109 -9.40 16.72 -19.78
N ARG A 110 -9.14 17.80 -20.48
CA ARG A 110 -9.64 19.16 -20.13
C ARG A 110 -11.16 19.26 -20.21
N LEU A 111 -11.76 18.68 -21.20
CA LEU A 111 -13.21 18.69 -21.34
C LEU A 111 -13.89 17.78 -20.31
N SER A 112 -13.24 16.66 -19.93
CA SER A 112 -13.76 15.75 -18.91
C SER A 112 -13.83 16.35 -17.52
N GLU A 113 -13.03 17.39 -17.20
CA GLU A 113 -13.15 18.14 -15.94
C GLU A 113 -14.54 18.81 -15.77
N ARG A 114 -15.17 19.18 -16.86
CA ARG A 114 -16.48 19.87 -16.87
C ARG A 114 -17.64 18.96 -17.23
N TYR A 115 -17.42 18.04 -18.16
CA TYR A 115 -18.47 17.26 -18.80
C TYR A 115 -18.37 15.77 -18.52
N GLY A 116 -17.24 15.30 -17.96
CA GLY A 116 -16.99 13.91 -17.63
C GLY A 116 -17.47 13.50 -16.23
N PRO A 117 -17.51 12.20 -15.98
CA PRO A 117 -17.74 11.70 -14.62
C PRO A 117 -16.55 12.06 -13.70
N PRO A 118 -16.79 12.16 -12.38
CA PRO A 118 -15.73 12.41 -11.41
C PRO A 118 -14.56 11.42 -11.55
N GLY A 119 -13.32 11.94 -11.55
CA GLY A 119 -12.11 11.13 -11.65
C GLY A 119 -11.67 10.77 -13.08
N GLU A 120 -12.48 10.94 -14.11
CA GLU A 120 -12.09 10.60 -15.49
C GLU A 120 -10.91 11.45 -15.97
N SER A 121 -10.91 12.74 -15.67
CA SER A 121 -9.83 13.64 -16.09
C SER A 121 -8.48 13.23 -15.55
N ILE A 122 -8.40 12.84 -14.28
CA ILE A 122 -7.15 12.42 -13.65
C ILE A 122 -6.60 11.14 -14.27
N LEU A 123 -7.47 10.20 -14.63
CA LEU A 123 -7.07 8.97 -15.32
C LEU A 123 -6.53 9.26 -16.73
N LEU A 124 -7.15 10.20 -17.43
CA LEU A 124 -6.69 10.64 -18.75
C LEU A 124 -5.34 11.36 -18.67
N TYR A 125 -5.12 12.20 -17.64
CA TYR A 125 -3.81 12.81 -17.40
C TYR A 125 -2.75 11.78 -17.10
N LYS A 126 -3.05 10.77 -16.28
CA LYS A 126 -2.13 9.65 -16.04
C LYS A 126 -1.75 8.92 -17.31
N LEU A 127 -2.72 8.64 -18.21
CA LEU A 127 -2.44 8.03 -19.50
C LEU A 127 -1.47 8.89 -20.34
N ILE A 128 -1.68 10.20 -20.39
CA ILE A 128 -0.77 11.08 -21.11
C ILE A 128 0.64 11.03 -20.51
N LEU A 129 0.76 11.09 -19.19
CA LEU A 129 2.04 11.05 -18.47
C LEU A 129 2.78 9.73 -18.64
N LYS A 130 2.06 8.62 -18.81
CA LYS A 130 2.64 7.29 -19.09
C LYS A 130 3.16 7.11 -20.51
N HIS A 131 2.57 7.84 -21.50
CA HIS A 131 2.77 7.54 -22.93
C HIS A 131 3.23 8.71 -23.80
N TYR A 132 3.60 9.85 -23.23
CA TYR A 132 4.03 11.01 -24.01
C TYR A 132 5.34 10.76 -24.79
N ARG A 133 5.53 11.45 -25.88
CA ARG A 133 6.80 11.42 -26.61
C ARG A 133 7.94 12.00 -25.78
N GLN A 134 9.12 11.42 -25.90
CA GLN A 134 10.31 11.83 -25.16
C GLN A 134 10.62 13.35 -25.28
N ASN A 135 10.31 13.97 -26.43
CA ASN A 135 10.54 15.39 -26.69
C ASN A 135 9.26 16.25 -26.56
N ALA A 136 8.15 15.71 -26.05
CA ALA A 136 6.92 16.47 -25.87
C ALA A 136 7.01 17.35 -24.62
N ASP A 137 6.58 18.60 -24.72
CA ASP A 137 6.39 19.45 -23.56
C ASP A 137 5.13 19.00 -22.79
N ILE A 138 5.35 18.35 -21.66
CA ILE A 138 4.31 17.88 -20.76
C ILE A 138 4.13 18.76 -19.52
N SER A 139 4.84 19.89 -19.43
CA SER A 139 4.83 20.76 -18.24
C SER A 139 3.42 21.20 -17.87
N ARG A 140 2.56 21.45 -18.84
CA ARG A 140 1.17 21.81 -18.61
C ARG A 140 0.34 20.62 -18.11
N VAL A 141 0.52 19.46 -18.72
CA VAL A 141 -0.16 18.22 -18.30
C VAL A 141 0.22 17.88 -16.86
N ARG A 142 1.50 17.99 -16.53
CA ARG A 142 2.01 17.74 -15.18
C ARG A 142 1.37 18.69 -14.15
N ARG A 143 1.34 19.98 -14.41
CA ARG A 143 0.71 20.97 -13.50
C ARG A 143 -0.77 20.69 -13.26
N GLU A 144 -1.54 20.37 -14.29
CA GLU A 144 -2.97 20.05 -14.13
C GLU A 144 -3.16 18.75 -13.37
N PHE A 145 -2.36 17.73 -13.68
CA PHE A 145 -2.36 16.50 -12.93
C PHE A 145 -2.04 16.72 -11.45
N ASP A 146 -0.96 17.45 -11.15
CA ASP A 146 -0.52 17.71 -9.77
C ASP A 146 -1.56 18.54 -8.99
N SER A 147 -2.35 19.40 -9.67
CA SER A 147 -3.42 20.14 -9.03
C SER A 147 -4.63 19.30 -8.63
N LEU A 148 -4.90 18.23 -9.36
CA LEU A 148 -6.03 17.33 -9.14
C LEU A 148 -5.65 16.09 -8.32
N ASN A 149 -4.37 15.70 -8.37
CA ASN A 149 -3.89 14.49 -7.70
C ASN A 149 -3.68 14.75 -6.21
N THR A 150 -4.41 14.02 -5.38
CA THR A 150 -4.27 14.06 -3.92
C THR A 150 -3.28 13.03 -3.39
N ASP A 151 -2.93 12.02 -4.20
CA ASP A 151 -1.98 10.97 -3.84
C ASP A 151 -0.59 11.33 -4.37
N LYS A 152 0.24 11.91 -3.50
CA LYS A 152 1.56 12.44 -3.84
C LYS A 152 2.62 11.83 -2.95
N LYS A 153 3.83 11.65 -3.49
CA LYS A 153 4.99 11.09 -2.77
C LYS A 153 5.28 11.83 -1.46
N GLU A 154 5.20 13.15 -1.47
CA GLU A 154 5.42 14.00 -0.31
C GLU A 154 4.39 13.86 0.82
N ASN A 155 3.26 13.18 0.57
CA ASN A 155 2.27 12.89 1.61
C ASN A 155 2.66 11.66 2.44
N TYR A 156 3.60 10.85 1.98
CA TYR A 156 4.04 9.65 2.69
C TYR A 156 5.25 9.93 3.56
N VAL A 157 5.28 9.32 4.75
CA VAL A 157 6.47 9.32 5.60
C VAL A 157 7.53 8.46 4.90
N PRO A 158 8.77 8.97 4.70
CA PRO A 158 9.84 8.20 4.10
C PRO A 158 10.15 6.91 4.88
N LEU A 159 10.46 5.83 4.18
CA LEU A 159 10.70 4.51 4.78
C LEU A 159 11.79 4.54 5.87
N GLN A 160 12.87 5.30 5.64
CA GLN A 160 13.94 5.47 6.64
C GLN A 160 13.41 6.09 7.93
N GLN A 161 12.64 7.18 7.83
CA GLN A 161 12.02 7.83 8.99
C GLN A 161 11.01 6.91 9.68
N TYR A 162 10.27 6.11 8.92
CA TYR A 162 9.38 5.09 9.48
C TYR A 162 10.13 4.06 10.31
N TYR A 163 11.27 3.54 9.83
CA TYR A 163 12.09 2.60 10.60
C TYR A 163 12.66 3.20 11.87
N GLU A 164 13.08 4.45 11.82
CA GLU A 164 13.55 5.19 13.00
C GLU A 164 12.42 5.32 14.04
N LEU A 165 11.21 5.66 13.61
CA LEU A 165 10.03 5.71 14.48
C LEU A 165 9.71 4.35 15.09
N VAL A 166 9.75 3.27 14.30
CA VAL A 166 9.48 1.90 14.78
C VAL A 166 10.57 1.43 15.74
N ALA A 167 11.83 1.64 15.41
CA ALA A 167 12.96 1.28 16.28
C ALA A 167 12.87 2.00 17.62
N TYR A 168 12.61 3.29 17.61
CA TYR A 168 12.42 4.09 18.81
C TYR A 168 11.22 3.60 19.65
N ARG A 169 10.07 3.32 19.03
CA ARG A 169 8.90 2.78 19.71
C ARG A 169 9.17 1.42 20.37
N LYS A 170 9.97 0.56 19.73
CA LYS A 170 10.39 -0.74 20.31
C LYS A 170 11.29 -0.57 21.51
N GLU A 171 12.21 0.39 21.45
CA GLU A 171 13.18 0.64 22.52
C GLU A 171 12.50 1.13 23.81
N ILE A 172 11.48 1.95 23.68
CA ILE A 172 10.75 2.53 24.82
C ILE A 172 9.56 1.70 25.30
N ASP A 173 9.20 0.61 24.61
CA ASP A 173 8.11 -0.34 24.96
C ASP A 173 6.75 0.34 25.26
N THR A 174 6.47 1.49 24.66
CA THR A 174 5.33 2.34 25.06
C THR A 174 4.14 2.24 24.18
N LEU A 175 4.24 1.74 22.99
CA LEU A 175 3.13 1.62 22.07
C LEU A 175 3.29 0.35 21.30
N ARG A 176 2.23 -0.37 21.17
CA ARG A 176 2.11 -1.56 20.36
C ARG A 176 2.96 -1.38 19.09
N PRO A 177 4.24 -1.75 19.11
CA PRO A 177 5.08 -1.57 17.95
C PRO A 177 4.47 -2.40 16.84
N PRO A 178 4.52 -1.96 15.59
CA PRO A 178 4.08 -2.77 14.47
C PRO A 178 4.80 -4.13 14.59
N GLN A 179 4.05 -5.21 14.56
CA GLN A 179 4.61 -6.56 14.71
C GLN A 179 5.46 -6.96 13.51
N GLY A 180 5.27 -6.28 12.38
CA GLY A 180 5.98 -6.53 11.15
C GLY A 180 7.11 -5.54 10.91
N VAL A 181 8.32 -6.04 10.79
CA VAL A 181 9.48 -5.31 10.30
C VAL A 181 9.94 -6.00 9.04
N LEU A 182 10.35 -5.23 8.04
CA LEU A 182 11.04 -5.77 6.87
C LEU A 182 12.21 -6.62 7.32
N MET A 183 12.21 -7.90 6.93
CA MET A 183 13.28 -8.82 7.27
C MET A 183 13.92 -9.36 6.01
N GLN A 184 15.22 -9.17 5.89
CA GLN A 184 16.04 -9.94 4.98
C GLN A 184 15.94 -11.43 5.35
N MET A 185 15.84 -12.31 4.36
CA MET A 185 15.58 -13.72 4.62
C MET A 185 16.78 -14.50 5.19
N GLY A 186 17.91 -13.81 5.48
CA GLY A 186 19.06 -14.39 6.14
C GLY A 186 19.93 -15.27 5.25
N GLU A 187 21.07 -15.71 5.80
CA GLU A 187 22.16 -16.41 5.08
C GLU A 187 21.76 -17.81 4.57
N TRP A 188 20.71 -18.42 5.08
CA TRP A 188 20.23 -19.73 4.59
C TRP A 188 19.50 -19.59 3.27
N VAL A 189 18.93 -18.43 3.00
CA VAL A 189 18.22 -18.14 1.77
C VAL A 189 19.03 -17.22 0.88
N ASN A 190 19.43 -16.05 1.38
CA ASN A 190 20.26 -15.10 0.64
C ASN A 190 21.75 -15.53 0.64
N SER A 191 22.44 -15.16 -0.42
CA SER A 191 23.89 -15.42 -0.61
C SER A 191 24.64 -14.09 -0.66
N LEU A 192 25.95 -14.16 -0.90
CA LEU A 192 26.79 -12.98 -1.17
C LEU A 192 26.63 -12.45 -2.62
N LYS A 193 25.73 -13.01 -3.38
CA LYS A 193 25.42 -12.63 -4.76
C LYS A 193 23.94 -12.40 -4.89
N ALA A 194 23.51 -11.81 -6.00
CA ALA A 194 22.11 -11.53 -6.23
C ALA A 194 21.20 -12.76 -6.09
N ASP A 195 20.18 -12.64 -5.26
CA ASP A 195 19.10 -13.60 -5.06
C ASP A 195 17.77 -12.89 -5.33
N TYR A 196 16.97 -13.39 -6.29
CA TYR A 196 15.78 -12.69 -6.77
C TYR A 196 14.75 -13.65 -7.40
N GLY A 197 13.63 -13.10 -7.87
CA GLY A 197 12.57 -13.87 -8.49
C GLY A 197 11.87 -14.85 -7.54
N PRO A 198 11.52 -14.44 -6.29
CA PRO A 198 10.85 -15.33 -5.37
C PRO A 198 9.48 -15.71 -5.90
N THR A 199 9.13 -16.97 -5.79
CA THR A 199 7.80 -17.49 -6.06
C THR A 199 7.42 -18.46 -4.97
N ILE A 200 6.35 -18.16 -4.25
CA ILE A 200 5.80 -19.05 -3.26
C ILE A 200 4.75 -19.94 -3.89
N GLY A 201 4.82 -21.24 -3.61
CA GLY A 201 3.82 -22.19 -4.08
C GLY A 201 2.52 -22.09 -3.28
N ASN A 202 1.45 -22.69 -3.78
CA ASN A 202 0.14 -22.74 -3.08
C ASN A 202 0.18 -23.42 -1.71
N LEU A 203 1.28 -24.05 -1.35
CA LEU A 203 1.44 -24.80 -0.10
C LEU A 203 2.22 -24.00 0.97
N ASP A 204 2.58 -22.75 0.68
CA ASP A 204 3.21 -21.77 1.59
C ASP A 204 4.48 -22.25 2.34
N TYR A 205 4.95 -23.47 2.06
CA TYR A 205 6.18 -24.02 2.63
C TYR A 205 7.32 -24.20 1.61
N LEU A 206 7.08 -23.88 0.34
CA LEU A 206 8.07 -23.99 -0.74
C LEU A 206 8.26 -22.64 -1.41
N LEU A 207 9.45 -22.08 -1.28
CA LEU A 207 9.86 -20.86 -1.98
C LEU A 207 10.88 -21.21 -3.05
N LEU A 208 10.59 -20.81 -4.28
CA LEU A 208 11.51 -20.88 -5.42
C LEU A 208 12.11 -19.51 -5.65
N PHE A 209 13.33 -19.43 -6.13
CA PHE A 209 13.96 -18.17 -6.49
C PHE A 209 15.15 -18.38 -7.42
N THR A 210 15.64 -17.32 -8.00
CA THR A 210 16.85 -17.28 -8.85
C THR A 210 18.03 -16.81 -8.00
N SER A 211 19.20 -17.42 -8.19
CA SER A 211 20.42 -17.04 -7.48
C SER A 211 21.62 -17.06 -8.39
N LYS A 212 22.52 -16.09 -8.19
CA LYS A 212 23.85 -16.03 -8.84
C LYS A 212 24.95 -16.67 -7.99
N ARG A 213 24.62 -17.38 -6.89
CA ARG A 213 25.59 -17.93 -5.91
C ARG A 213 26.51 -19.01 -6.45
N ASN A 214 26.04 -19.79 -7.45
CA ASN A 214 26.76 -20.91 -8.02
C ASN A 214 27.54 -20.57 -9.27
N SER A 215 28.04 -19.37 -9.42
CA SER A 215 28.95 -19.06 -10.52
C SER A 215 30.23 -19.93 -10.44
N ARG A 216 30.01 -21.26 -10.33
CA ARG A 216 31.09 -22.27 -10.41
C ARG A 216 31.40 -22.53 -11.85
N LEU A 217 32.66 -22.28 -12.20
CA LEU A 217 33.32 -23.07 -13.22
C LEU A 217 33.13 -22.71 -14.68
N SER A 218 33.26 -21.48 -15.05
CA SER A 218 34.11 -21.28 -16.21
C SER A 218 34.78 -19.93 -16.11
N ILE A 219 36.04 -19.93 -16.38
CA ILE A 219 36.86 -18.73 -16.56
C ILE A 219 36.25 -17.77 -17.60
N GLU A 220 35.24 -18.23 -18.36
CA GLU A 220 34.54 -17.50 -19.41
C GLU A 220 33.08 -17.08 -19.08
N ARG A 221 32.48 -17.55 -17.96
CA ARG A 221 31.10 -17.21 -17.58
C ARG A 221 31.05 -16.65 -16.18
N THR A 222 31.12 -15.35 -16.09
CA THR A 222 31.15 -14.60 -14.83
C THR A 222 29.82 -14.63 -14.07
N TYR A 223 28.70 -14.98 -14.72
CA TYR A 223 27.36 -14.92 -14.15
C TYR A 223 26.51 -16.07 -14.66
N ASN A 224 26.33 -17.10 -13.85
CA ASN A 224 25.35 -18.15 -14.11
C ASN A 224 24.19 -17.97 -13.14
N GLU A 225 23.00 -17.76 -13.67
CA GLU A 225 21.76 -17.67 -12.92
C GLU A 225 21.13 -19.05 -12.87
N ASP A 226 20.93 -19.54 -11.65
CA ASP A 226 20.35 -20.86 -11.39
C ASP A 226 19.08 -20.74 -10.57
N LEU A 227 18.13 -21.66 -10.79
CA LEU A 227 16.97 -21.79 -9.93
C LEU A 227 17.33 -22.52 -8.64
N PHE A 228 16.88 -21.96 -7.53
CA PHE A 228 17.00 -22.51 -6.18
C PHE A 228 15.61 -22.64 -5.54
N PHE A 229 15.53 -23.49 -4.53
CA PHE A 229 14.36 -23.58 -3.68
C PHE A 229 14.78 -23.72 -2.21
N THR A 230 13.90 -23.27 -1.33
CA THR A 230 13.98 -23.53 0.11
C THR A 230 12.62 -23.99 0.62
N ARG A 231 12.62 -24.75 1.71
CA ARG A 231 11.41 -25.22 2.39
C ARG A 231 11.29 -24.58 3.76
N LYS A 232 10.06 -24.41 4.19
CA LYS A 232 9.76 -23.94 5.53
C LYS A 232 9.45 -25.12 6.42
N GLU A 233 10.26 -25.32 7.46
CA GLU A 233 10.10 -26.37 8.49
C GLU A 233 10.03 -25.71 9.86
N ASP A 234 9.05 -26.07 10.67
CA ASP A 234 8.82 -25.49 12.00
C ASP A 234 8.82 -23.96 12.04
N GLY A 235 8.30 -23.33 10.96
CA GLY A 235 8.22 -21.88 10.81
C GLY A 235 9.49 -21.19 10.31
N GLN A 236 10.59 -21.92 10.09
CA GLN A 236 11.87 -21.39 9.61
C GLN A 236 12.16 -21.83 8.18
N TRP A 237 12.75 -20.96 7.39
CA TRP A 237 13.26 -21.30 6.06
C TRP A 237 14.59 -22.03 6.19
N MET A 238 14.68 -23.18 5.49
CA MET A 238 15.86 -24.04 5.50
C MET A 238 16.91 -23.54 4.49
N GLU A 239 18.11 -24.13 4.53
CA GLU A 239 19.16 -23.82 3.57
C GLU A 239 18.69 -24.06 2.13
N ALA A 240 18.96 -23.10 1.25
CA ALA A 240 18.53 -23.15 -0.13
C ALA A 240 19.29 -24.18 -0.94
N GLU A 241 18.56 -24.99 -1.70
CA GLU A 241 19.08 -26.05 -2.57
C GLU A 241 18.91 -25.70 -4.05
N PRO A 242 19.89 -26.02 -4.92
CA PRO A 242 19.78 -25.82 -6.35
C PRO A 242 18.80 -26.81 -7.01
N PHE A 243 18.09 -26.36 -8.02
CA PHE A 243 17.21 -27.18 -8.85
C PHE A 243 18.04 -28.04 -9.87
N LYS A 244 18.72 -29.06 -9.39
CA LYS A 244 19.72 -29.85 -10.17
C LYS A 244 19.21 -30.47 -11.47
N THR A 245 17.89 -30.75 -11.56
CA THR A 245 17.28 -31.39 -12.74
C THR A 245 16.81 -30.37 -13.79
N ILE A 246 16.77 -29.10 -13.45
CA ILE A 246 16.33 -27.99 -14.31
C ILE A 246 17.50 -27.12 -14.73
N ASN A 247 18.38 -26.79 -13.77
CA ASN A 247 19.55 -25.96 -14.04
C ASN A 247 20.51 -26.64 -15.03
N THR A 248 21.05 -25.86 -15.95
CA THR A 248 21.95 -26.28 -17.00
C THR A 248 23.23 -25.44 -16.99
N GLY A 249 23.98 -25.42 -18.06
CA GLY A 249 25.10 -24.51 -18.25
C GLY A 249 24.68 -23.13 -18.78
N PHE A 250 23.38 -22.85 -18.84
CA PHE A 250 22.79 -21.59 -19.27
C PHE A 250 22.16 -20.89 -18.07
N ASN A 251 21.56 -19.70 -18.25
CA ASN A 251 20.90 -18.99 -17.18
C ASN A 251 19.45 -19.44 -17.07
N GLU A 252 19.06 -19.95 -15.92
CA GLU A 252 17.68 -20.29 -15.57
C GLU A 252 17.18 -19.39 -14.45
N GLY A 253 16.00 -18.80 -14.61
CA GLY A 253 15.46 -17.89 -13.60
C GLY A 253 13.97 -17.63 -13.70
N SER A 254 13.48 -16.79 -12.79
CA SER A 254 12.12 -16.24 -12.79
C SER A 254 11.04 -17.31 -12.97
N ALA A 255 10.96 -18.23 -12.03
CA ALA A 255 10.06 -19.38 -12.13
C ALA A 255 8.67 -19.10 -11.54
N CYS A 256 7.64 -19.79 -12.03
CA CYS A 256 6.35 -19.92 -11.36
C CYS A 256 5.81 -21.34 -11.43
N LEU A 257 5.00 -21.72 -10.43
CA LEU A 257 4.38 -23.04 -10.34
C LEU A 257 2.91 -23.00 -10.77
N SER A 258 2.45 -24.09 -11.39
CA SER A 258 1.01 -24.33 -11.52
C SER A 258 0.36 -24.55 -10.15
N LYS A 259 -0.96 -24.32 -10.04
CA LYS A 259 -1.72 -24.50 -8.80
C LYS A 259 -1.56 -25.89 -8.17
N ASP A 260 -1.46 -26.94 -9.00
CA ASP A 260 -1.29 -28.32 -8.55
C ASP A 260 0.16 -28.68 -8.21
N GLY A 261 1.10 -27.72 -8.36
CA GLY A 261 2.53 -27.92 -8.11
C GLY A 261 3.22 -28.88 -9.08
N LYS A 262 2.57 -29.27 -10.19
CA LYS A 262 3.09 -30.30 -11.11
C LYS A 262 3.72 -29.75 -12.38
N ARG A 263 3.60 -28.46 -12.63
CA ARG A 263 4.23 -27.76 -13.77
C ARG A 263 5.00 -26.57 -13.27
N LEU A 264 6.21 -26.43 -13.75
CA LEU A 264 7.11 -25.31 -13.50
C LEU A 264 7.28 -24.56 -14.83
N TYR A 265 7.03 -23.25 -14.79
CA TYR A 265 7.34 -22.35 -15.89
C TYR A 265 8.51 -21.48 -15.47
N PHE A 266 9.50 -21.30 -16.33
CA PHE A 266 10.71 -20.55 -15.99
C PHE A 266 11.34 -19.96 -17.25
N ALA A 267 12.15 -18.92 -17.10
CA ALA A 267 12.93 -18.37 -18.18
C ALA A 267 14.27 -19.11 -18.30
N ARG A 268 14.70 -19.37 -19.53
CA ARG A 268 16.06 -19.82 -19.87
C ARG A 268 16.64 -18.89 -20.91
N CYS A 269 17.85 -18.39 -20.64
CA CYS A 269 18.49 -17.41 -21.50
C CYS A 269 19.75 -17.95 -22.16
N ASN A 270 20.06 -17.46 -23.35
CA ASN A 270 21.26 -17.80 -24.12
C ASN A 270 21.42 -19.30 -24.43
N SER A 271 20.31 -20.04 -24.42
CA SER A 271 20.29 -21.47 -24.72
C SER A 271 20.13 -21.72 -26.21
N PRO A 272 20.75 -22.79 -26.77
CA PRO A 272 20.51 -23.20 -28.15
C PRO A 272 19.05 -23.56 -28.46
N ASP A 273 18.26 -23.90 -27.43
CA ASP A 273 16.85 -24.25 -27.54
C ASP A 273 15.92 -23.02 -27.45
N SER A 274 16.47 -21.81 -27.30
CA SER A 274 15.75 -20.55 -27.29
C SER A 274 15.64 -19.92 -28.68
N PHE A 275 14.52 -19.23 -28.95
CA PHE A 275 14.32 -18.44 -30.18
C PHE A 275 15.02 -17.08 -30.07
N GLY A 276 15.07 -16.51 -28.85
CA GLY A 276 15.60 -15.20 -28.56
C GLY A 276 16.64 -15.19 -27.45
N ASN A 277 16.82 -14.02 -26.85
CA ASN A 277 17.75 -13.84 -25.74
C ASN A 277 17.34 -14.66 -24.51
N CYS A 278 16.07 -14.64 -24.15
CA CYS A 278 15.46 -15.48 -23.13
C CYS A 278 14.10 -15.98 -23.63
N ASP A 279 13.80 -17.21 -23.33
CA ASP A 279 12.52 -17.84 -23.65
C ASP A 279 11.89 -18.47 -22.41
N ILE A 280 10.58 -18.60 -22.40
CA ILE A 280 9.83 -19.28 -21.34
C ILE A 280 9.72 -20.75 -21.69
N PHE A 281 10.13 -21.60 -20.73
CA PHE A 281 10.09 -23.05 -20.77
C PHE A 281 9.07 -23.60 -19.77
N GLU A 282 8.62 -24.82 -20.00
CA GLU A 282 7.79 -25.63 -19.11
C GLU A 282 8.54 -26.89 -18.72
N ALA A 283 8.53 -27.23 -17.43
CA ALA A 283 8.92 -28.55 -16.94
C ALA A 283 7.75 -29.22 -16.23
N THR A 284 7.72 -30.56 -16.20
CA THR A 284 6.68 -31.32 -15.49
C THR A 284 7.28 -32.19 -14.41
N LEU A 285 6.55 -32.29 -13.28
CA LEU A 285 6.88 -33.19 -12.20
C LEU A 285 6.44 -34.59 -12.59
N THR A 286 7.40 -35.54 -12.67
CA THR A 286 7.12 -36.94 -12.99
C THR A 286 6.48 -37.66 -11.80
N PRO A 287 5.85 -38.84 -11.98
CA PRO A 287 5.30 -39.62 -10.86
C PRO A 287 6.33 -39.97 -9.77
N ASP A 288 7.61 -40.10 -10.15
CA ASP A 288 8.72 -40.34 -9.23
C ASP A 288 9.22 -39.11 -8.51
N SER A 289 8.43 -37.99 -8.55
CA SER A 289 8.74 -36.72 -7.91
C SER A 289 10.04 -36.05 -8.42
N VAL A 290 10.39 -36.29 -9.66
CA VAL A 290 11.53 -35.67 -10.34
C VAL A 290 11.05 -34.69 -11.40
N TRP A 291 11.61 -33.50 -11.42
CA TRP A 291 11.34 -32.53 -12.47
C TRP A 291 12.02 -32.88 -13.75
N GLY A 292 11.28 -32.89 -14.86
CA GLY A 292 11.78 -33.27 -16.20
C GLY A 292 10.86 -32.81 -17.32
N ASN A 293 11.01 -33.41 -18.50
CA ASN A 293 10.25 -33.07 -19.70
C ASN A 293 10.29 -31.57 -20.02
N VAL A 294 11.48 -30.98 -19.90
CA VAL A 294 11.69 -29.55 -20.18
C VAL A 294 11.44 -29.27 -21.65
N LYS A 295 10.60 -28.32 -21.96
CA LYS A 295 10.28 -27.90 -23.32
C LYS A 295 10.07 -26.39 -23.42
N ASN A 296 10.53 -25.79 -24.52
CA ASN A 296 10.22 -24.43 -24.91
C ASN A 296 8.72 -24.28 -25.22
N LEU A 297 8.07 -23.20 -24.77
CA LEU A 297 6.63 -22.96 -25.00
C LEU A 297 6.30 -22.63 -26.48
N GLY A 298 7.30 -22.42 -27.32
CA GLY A 298 7.13 -22.18 -28.74
C GLY A 298 6.72 -20.75 -29.11
N THR A 299 6.56 -20.52 -30.40
CA THR A 299 6.37 -19.18 -30.98
C THR A 299 5.04 -18.51 -30.71
N SER A 300 4.09 -19.18 -30.05
CA SER A 300 2.88 -18.53 -29.53
C SER A 300 3.20 -17.62 -28.34
N ILE A 301 4.22 -17.98 -27.57
CA ILE A 301 4.68 -17.26 -26.38
C ILE A 301 5.98 -16.53 -26.69
N ASN A 302 7.01 -17.27 -27.09
CA ASN A 302 8.38 -16.80 -27.26
C ASN A 302 8.63 -16.17 -28.64
N THR A 303 9.55 -15.23 -28.68
CA THR A 303 9.96 -14.49 -29.88
C THR A 303 11.49 -14.46 -29.99
N ILE A 304 12.00 -13.63 -30.88
CA ILE A 304 13.45 -13.36 -30.96
C ILE A 304 13.94 -12.38 -29.92
N ALA A 305 13.01 -11.81 -29.13
CA ALA A 305 13.25 -10.83 -28.09
C ALA A 305 13.58 -11.51 -26.75
N TRP A 306 13.61 -10.73 -25.69
CA TRP A 306 13.65 -11.22 -24.31
C TRP A 306 12.22 -11.49 -23.82
N ASP A 307 11.89 -12.75 -23.59
CA ASP A 307 10.61 -13.21 -23.06
C ASP A 307 10.84 -13.92 -21.73
N SER A 308 10.38 -13.34 -20.61
CA SER A 308 10.75 -13.78 -19.26
C SER A 308 9.67 -13.49 -18.23
N HIS A 309 9.96 -13.77 -16.96
CA HIS A 309 9.10 -13.47 -15.79
C HIS A 309 7.69 -14.06 -15.92
N PRO A 310 7.54 -15.38 -16.11
CA PRO A 310 6.22 -16.00 -16.21
C PRO A 310 5.44 -15.95 -14.91
N SER A 311 4.13 -15.72 -14.98
CA SER A 311 3.17 -15.84 -13.89
C SER A 311 1.87 -16.41 -14.39
N LEU A 312 1.29 -17.36 -13.67
CA LEU A 312 0.05 -18.01 -14.06
C LEU A 312 -1.17 -17.44 -13.33
N SER A 313 -2.31 -17.40 -14.02
CA SER A 313 -3.60 -17.26 -13.37
C SER A 313 -3.86 -18.45 -12.43
N HIS A 314 -4.75 -18.23 -11.45
CA HIS A 314 -5.15 -19.30 -10.53
C HIS A 314 -5.71 -20.56 -11.23
N SER A 315 -6.42 -20.40 -12.34
CA SER A 315 -6.92 -21.51 -13.16
C SER A 315 -5.82 -22.19 -13.99
N GLY A 316 -4.65 -21.54 -14.16
CA GLY A 316 -3.56 -22.05 -15.01
C GLY A 316 -3.86 -21.99 -16.51
N ASP A 317 -4.91 -21.26 -16.91
CA ASP A 317 -5.33 -21.05 -18.29
C ASP A 317 -4.75 -19.78 -18.93
N THR A 318 -4.25 -18.87 -18.12
CA THR A 318 -3.66 -17.61 -18.58
C THR A 318 -2.23 -17.49 -18.04
N LEU A 319 -1.28 -17.22 -18.93
CA LEU A 319 0.11 -16.93 -18.63
C LEU A 319 0.38 -15.46 -18.86
N PHE A 320 0.82 -14.76 -17.84
CA PHE A 320 1.35 -13.39 -17.91
C PHE A 320 2.88 -13.47 -17.95
N PHE A 321 3.52 -12.55 -18.67
CA PHE A 321 4.98 -12.50 -18.75
C PHE A 321 5.45 -11.14 -19.26
N ALA A 322 6.71 -10.81 -19.06
CA ALA A 322 7.35 -9.61 -19.57
C ALA A 322 8.09 -9.88 -20.88
N SER A 323 8.12 -8.90 -21.78
CA SER A 323 8.79 -9.00 -23.06
C SER A 323 9.18 -7.64 -23.63
N ASP A 324 10.36 -7.52 -24.20
CA ASP A 324 10.86 -6.36 -24.94
C ASP A 324 10.62 -6.45 -26.46
N ARG A 325 9.69 -7.33 -26.87
CA ARG A 325 9.32 -7.50 -28.29
C ARG A 325 8.80 -6.22 -28.91
N LEU A 326 9.15 -6.01 -30.18
CA LEU A 326 8.72 -4.84 -30.93
C LEU A 326 7.19 -4.74 -31.05
N GLY A 327 6.68 -3.50 -31.00
CA GLY A 327 5.25 -3.19 -31.13
C GLY A 327 4.50 -3.08 -29.80
N GLY A 328 5.23 -3.01 -28.69
CA GLY A 328 4.71 -2.67 -27.37
C GLY A 328 4.51 -1.16 -27.17
N PHE A 329 4.22 -0.76 -25.94
CA PHE A 329 4.07 0.64 -25.54
C PHE A 329 5.41 1.24 -25.08
N GLY A 330 6.28 0.43 -24.50
CA GLY A 330 7.51 0.87 -23.88
C GLY A 330 8.75 0.07 -24.26
N LEU A 331 9.66 -0.01 -23.29
CA LEU A 331 10.91 -0.77 -23.42
C LEU A 331 10.64 -2.25 -23.17
N SER A 332 10.05 -2.58 -22.03
CA SER A 332 9.54 -3.92 -21.71
C SER A 332 8.10 -3.81 -21.27
N ASP A 333 7.25 -4.62 -21.86
CA ASP A 333 5.80 -4.62 -21.60
C ASP A 333 5.35 -5.96 -21.02
N ILE A 334 4.25 -5.95 -20.26
CA ILE A 334 3.57 -7.18 -19.86
C ILE A 334 2.66 -7.64 -20.99
N TYR A 335 2.80 -8.93 -21.32
CA TYR A 335 1.97 -9.66 -22.25
C TYR A 335 1.22 -10.79 -21.54
N TYR A 336 0.17 -11.29 -22.16
CA TYR A 336 -0.53 -12.47 -21.69
C TYR A 336 -0.94 -13.39 -22.84
N SER A 337 -1.04 -14.67 -22.55
CA SER A 337 -1.59 -15.69 -23.45
C SER A 337 -2.61 -16.54 -22.71
N VAL A 338 -3.63 -16.98 -23.42
CA VAL A 338 -4.70 -17.83 -22.89
C VAL A 338 -4.64 -19.18 -23.58
N LYS A 339 -4.90 -20.27 -22.86
CA LYS A 339 -5.04 -21.61 -23.43
C LYS A 339 -6.34 -21.76 -24.20
N ASP A 340 -6.28 -22.39 -25.34
CA ASP A 340 -7.45 -22.84 -26.07
C ASP A 340 -8.17 -24.01 -25.36
N GLN A 341 -9.30 -24.46 -25.89
CA GLN A 341 -10.06 -25.60 -25.36
C GLN A 341 -9.26 -26.92 -25.36
N LYS A 342 -8.18 -27.02 -26.16
CA LYS A 342 -7.29 -28.17 -26.23
C LYS A 342 -6.10 -28.06 -25.27
N GLY A 343 -5.98 -26.93 -24.57
CA GLY A 343 -4.88 -26.66 -23.62
C GLY A 343 -3.61 -26.08 -24.27
N ASN A 344 -3.66 -25.66 -25.55
CA ASN A 344 -2.52 -25.04 -26.22
C ASN A 344 -2.53 -23.52 -25.97
N TRP A 345 -1.35 -22.95 -25.75
CA TRP A 345 -1.17 -21.51 -25.66
C TRP A 345 -1.48 -20.81 -26.97
N GLN A 346 -2.36 -19.82 -26.91
CA GLN A 346 -2.66 -18.94 -28.04
C GLN A 346 -1.56 -17.88 -28.19
N LYS A 347 -1.61 -17.14 -29.31
CA LYS A 347 -0.67 -16.05 -29.55
C LYS A 347 -0.77 -15.01 -28.43
N ALA A 348 0.35 -14.63 -27.87
CA ALA A 348 0.44 -13.64 -26.83
C ALA A 348 -0.07 -12.26 -27.28
N LEU A 349 -0.77 -11.58 -26.39
CA LEU A 349 -1.33 -10.24 -26.57
C LEU A 349 -0.72 -9.30 -25.54
N ASN A 350 -0.48 -8.05 -25.95
CA ASN A 350 -0.09 -7.00 -25.03
C ASN A 350 -1.24 -6.68 -24.06
N ILE A 351 -0.96 -6.51 -22.77
CA ILE A 351 -1.98 -6.29 -21.75
C ILE A 351 -2.64 -4.91 -21.85
N GLY A 352 -2.00 -3.97 -22.54
CA GLY A 352 -2.56 -2.67 -22.87
C GLY A 352 -2.00 -1.49 -22.07
N PRO A 353 -2.39 -0.27 -22.45
CA PRO A 353 -1.78 0.99 -22.01
C PRO A 353 -2.17 1.42 -20.59
N ILE A 354 -3.12 0.76 -19.96
CA ILE A 354 -3.46 1.01 -18.55
C ILE A 354 -2.34 0.47 -17.65
N ILE A 355 -1.83 -0.73 -17.97
CA ILE A 355 -0.75 -1.38 -17.26
C ILE A 355 0.59 -0.91 -17.80
N ASN A 356 0.82 -1.13 -19.10
CA ASN A 356 2.08 -0.81 -19.76
C ASN A 356 2.26 0.69 -19.98
N THR A 357 3.49 1.15 -19.84
CA THR A 357 3.88 2.55 -20.03
C THR A 357 4.92 2.66 -21.14
N ARG A 358 5.55 3.81 -21.29
CA ARG A 358 6.72 3.98 -22.16
C ARG A 358 8.03 3.47 -21.52
N GLY A 359 8.00 3.14 -20.23
CA GLY A 359 9.11 2.60 -19.47
C GLY A 359 9.17 1.07 -19.56
N ASN A 360 9.52 0.46 -18.45
CA ASN A 360 9.58 -0.98 -18.31
C ASN A 360 8.49 -1.45 -17.34
N GLU A 361 7.75 -2.47 -17.74
CA GLU A 361 6.87 -3.25 -16.89
C GLU A 361 7.35 -4.68 -16.88
N VAL A 362 7.78 -5.15 -15.70
CA VAL A 362 8.40 -6.47 -15.53
C VAL A 362 7.86 -7.19 -14.30
N SER A 363 8.26 -8.46 -14.15
CA SER A 363 7.96 -9.29 -12.97
C SER A 363 6.47 -9.34 -12.60
N PRO A 364 5.57 -9.65 -13.56
CA PRO A 364 4.16 -9.78 -13.24
C PRO A 364 3.94 -10.93 -12.27
N PHE A 365 3.09 -10.70 -11.25
CA PHE A 365 2.57 -11.71 -10.34
C PHE A 365 1.05 -11.60 -10.29
N PHE A 366 0.33 -12.60 -10.79
CA PHE A 366 -1.13 -12.64 -10.70
C PHE A 366 -1.54 -13.40 -9.44
N HIS A 367 -2.31 -12.76 -8.58
CA HIS A 367 -2.64 -13.30 -7.27
C HIS A 367 -3.39 -14.62 -7.33
N HIS A 368 -3.11 -15.54 -6.39
CA HIS A 368 -3.65 -16.91 -6.37
C HIS A 368 -5.18 -17.01 -6.19
N ARG A 369 -5.81 -16.03 -5.54
CA ARG A 369 -7.24 -16.05 -5.24
C ARG A 369 -8.02 -14.87 -5.83
N TYR A 370 -7.35 -13.73 -6.03
CA TYR A 370 -7.99 -12.48 -6.42
C TYR A 370 -7.57 -12.07 -7.83
N ASN A 371 -8.40 -11.31 -8.50
CA ASN A 371 -8.12 -10.80 -9.84
C ASN A 371 -7.19 -9.57 -9.79
N VAL A 372 -6.08 -9.68 -9.09
CA VAL A 372 -5.09 -8.62 -8.91
C VAL A 372 -3.78 -9.03 -9.55
N LEU A 373 -3.26 -8.15 -10.40
CA LEU A 373 -1.93 -8.24 -10.98
C LEU A 373 -1.01 -7.28 -10.23
N TYR A 374 0.11 -7.80 -9.72
CA TYR A 374 1.23 -7.01 -9.23
C TYR A 374 2.33 -7.04 -10.29
N PHE A 375 3.09 -5.97 -10.38
CA PHE A 375 4.21 -5.87 -11.33
C PHE A 375 5.14 -4.73 -10.91
N SER A 376 6.38 -4.78 -11.38
CA SER A 376 7.37 -3.73 -11.16
C SER A 376 7.43 -2.81 -12.38
N SER A 377 7.51 -1.49 -12.16
CA SER A 377 7.58 -0.50 -13.22
C SER A 377 8.38 0.75 -12.84
N ASP A 378 9.07 1.32 -13.81
CA ASP A 378 9.76 2.62 -13.75
C ASP A 378 9.00 3.75 -14.47
N GLY A 379 7.85 3.43 -15.08
CA GLY A 379 7.13 4.35 -15.98
C GLY A 379 5.85 4.99 -15.43
N HIS A 380 5.35 4.59 -14.26
CA HIS A 380 4.13 5.14 -13.67
C HIS A 380 4.35 6.48 -12.95
N PRO A 381 3.34 7.40 -12.92
CA PRO A 381 3.51 8.76 -12.41
C PRO A 381 3.88 8.89 -10.93
N LEU A 382 3.37 8.01 -10.05
CA LEU A 382 3.73 7.96 -8.63
C LEU A 382 4.79 6.88 -8.46
N ASN A 383 6.02 7.30 -8.23
CA ASN A 383 7.18 6.42 -8.09
C ASN A 383 8.08 6.92 -6.95
N PHE A 384 8.53 6.02 -6.08
CA PHE A 384 9.39 6.33 -4.93
C PHE A 384 10.87 6.15 -5.24
N GLY A 385 11.21 5.21 -6.15
CA GLY A 385 12.58 4.89 -6.55
C GLY A 385 12.76 4.76 -8.06
N ASP A 386 13.59 3.82 -8.47
CA ASP A 386 13.79 3.47 -9.87
C ASP A 386 12.67 2.55 -10.36
N PHE A 387 12.58 1.33 -9.81
CA PHE A 387 11.46 0.43 -10.05
C PHE A 387 10.63 0.28 -8.78
N ASP A 388 9.36 0.57 -8.88
CA ASP A 388 8.38 0.35 -7.83
C ASP A 388 7.43 -0.79 -8.16
N ILE A 389 6.89 -1.43 -7.14
CA ILE A 389 5.83 -2.43 -7.28
C ILE A 389 4.47 -1.74 -7.28
N TYR A 390 3.67 -2.09 -8.28
CA TYR A 390 2.29 -1.62 -8.47
C TYR A 390 1.32 -2.79 -8.42
N LYS A 391 0.06 -2.50 -8.13
CA LYS A 391 -1.04 -3.46 -8.25
C LYS A 391 -2.17 -2.89 -9.09
N SER A 392 -2.83 -3.75 -9.87
CA SER A 392 -4.02 -3.42 -10.63
C SER A 392 -5.06 -4.53 -10.51
N LEU A 393 -6.32 -4.13 -10.33
CA LEU A 393 -7.46 -5.04 -10.26
C LEU A 393 -8.03 -5.27 -11.67
N ARG A 394 -8.22 -6.53 -12.04
CA ARG A 394 -8.92 -6.90 -13.27
C ARG A 394 -10.43 -6.99 -13.01
N GLN A 395 -11.20 -6.20 -13.73
CA GLN A 395 -12.66 -6.30 -13.75
C GLN A 395 -13.15 -6.61 -15.15
N GLN A 396 -13.74 -7.78 -15.34
CA GLN A 396 -14.17 -8.28 -16.64
C GLN A 396 -12.99 -8.30 -17.64
N VAL A 397 -13.01 -7.38 -18.63
CA VAL A 397 -11.97 -7.26 -19.67
C VAL A 397 -11.03 -6.08 -19.46
N ASN A 398 -11.32 -5.22 -18.49
CA ASN A 398 -10.59 -3.99 -18.21
C ASN A 398 -9.69 -4.13 -16.98
N TRP A 399 -8.65 -3.30 -16.92
CA TRP A 399 -7.78 -3.13 -15.77
C TRP A 399 -8.08 -1.81 -15.08
N ALA A 400 -8.12 -1.81 -13.76
CA ALA A 400 -8.11 -0.59 -12.98
C ALA A 400 -6.76 0.14 -13.16
N GLU A 401 -6.77 1.45 -12.95
CA GLU A 401 -5.51 2.21 -12.95
C GLU A 401 -4.57 1.65 -11.87
N PRO A 402 -3.31 1.31 -12.21
CA PRO A 402 -2.35 0.78 -11.26
C PRO A 402 -2.10 1.72 -10.09
N LYS A 403 -2.05 1.15 -8.90
CA LYS A 403 -1.71 1.85 -7.65
C LYS A 403 -0.36 1.38 -7.15
N ASN A 404 0.49 2.33 -6.79
CA ASN A 404 1.73 2.05 -6.08
C ASN A 404 1.40 1.43 -4.71
N ILE A 405 2.10 0.37 -4.31
CA ILE A 405 1.84 -0.32 -3.03
C ILE A 405 2.51 0.35 -1.82
N GLY A 406 3.01 1.57 -2.01
CA GLY A 406 3.43 2.46 -0.95
C GLY A 406 4.84 2.25 -0.42
N PRO A 407 5.30 3.17 0.42
CA PRO A 407 6.70 3.25 0.86
C PRO A 407 7.10 2.22 1.90
N LEU A 408 6.17 1.40 2.42
CA LEU A 408 6.54 0.26 3.28
C LEU A 408 7.21 -0.88 2.49
N VAL A 409 7.00 -0.91 1.16
CA VAL A 409 7.65 -1.86 0.24
C VAL A 409 8.57 -1.11 -0.69
N ASN A 410 8.08 -0.07 -1.36
CA ASN A 410 8.80 0.68 -2.38
C ASN A 410 9.72 1.73 -1.75
N GLY A 411 11.01 1.64 -2.04
CA GLY A 411 12.05 2.52 -1.51
C GLY A 411 12.60 3.50 -2.53
N ILE A 412 13.84 3.95 -2.28
CA ILE A 412 14.59 4.81 -3.23
C ILE A 412 15.32 4.00 -4.28
N GLY A 413 15.48 2.70 -4.08
CA GLY A 413 16.14 1.77 -5.00
C GLY A 413 15.17 1.14 -5.99
N SER A 414 15.37 -0.14 -6.23
CA SER A 414 14.54 -0.92 -7.15
C SER A 414 13.94 -2.13 -6.45
N GLU A 415 12.64 -2.26 -6.54
CA GLU A 415 11.89 -3.39 -6.01
C GLU A 415 11.36 -4.24 -7.17
N TYR A 416 11.73 -5.52 -7.15
CA TYR A 416 11.38 -6.47 -8.20
C TYR A 416 10.75 -7.75 -7.65
N TYR A 417 10.09 -8.50 -8.51
CA TYR A 417 9.71 -9.89 -8.30
C TYR A 417 8.86 -10.10 -7.04
N PHE A 418 7.76 -9.41 -6.97
CA PHE A 418 6.84 -9.50 -5.84
C PHE A 418 5.98 -10.77 -5.90
N THR A 419 5.84 -11.46 -4.78
CA THR A 419 4.86 -12.54 -4.58
C THR A 419 4.27 -12.49 -3.18
N ILE A 420 3.08 -13.04 -3.01
CA ILE A 420 2.36 -13.12 -1.74
C ILE A 420 1.98 -14.57 -1.47
N ASP A 421 1.99 -14.99 -0.21
CA ASP A 421 1.50 -16.29 0.22
C ASP A 421 -0.01 -16.48 -0.04
N SER A 422 -0.50 -17.71 0.09
CA SER A 422 -1.87 -18.07 -0.26
C SER A 422 -2.93 -17.36 0.61
N GLU A 423 -2.58 -17.02 1.84
CA GLU A 423 -3.44 -16.32 2.80
C GLU A 423 -3.32 -14.80 2.75
N SER A 424 -2.44 -14.26 1.92
CA SER A 424 -2.13 -12.83 1.82
C SER A 424 -1.62 -12.23 3.15
N SER A 425 -0.83 -13.00 3.87
CA SER A 425 -0.26 -12.62 5.16
C SER A 425 1.18 -12.16 5.06
N GLN A 426 1.98 -12.77 4.18
CA GLN A 426 3.38 -12.46 3.97
C GLN A 426 3.67 -12.21 2.50
N LEU A 427 4.43 -11.17 2.23
CA LEU A 427 5.00 -10.91 0.91
C LEU A 427 6.48 -11.30 0.88
N PHE A 428 6.93 -11.62 -0.33
CA PHE A 428 8.33 -11.87 -0.65
C PHE A 428 8.68 -11.08 -1.89
N TYR A 429 9.82 -10.41 -1.90
CA TYR A 429 10.27 -9.64 -3.05
C TYR A 429 11.79 -9.49 -3.04
N ALA A 430 12.35 -9.11 -4.18
CA ALA A 430 13.75 -8.79 -4.29
C ALA A 430 13.95 -7.28 -4.25
N ARG A 431 14.94 -6.83 -3.51
CA ARG A 431 15.27 -5.43 -3.33
C ARG A 431 16.76 -5.21 -3.34
N SER A 432 17.19 -4.09 -3.96
CA SER A 432 18.51 -3.49 -3.73
C SER A 432 18.37 -2.20 -2.93
N GLU A 433 19.33 -1.92 -2.07
CA GLU A 433 19.34 -0.66 -1.30
C GLU A 433 19.74 0.56 -2.14
N GLU A 434 20.54 0.33 -3.15
CA GLU A 434 20.94 1.33 -4.15
C GLU A 434 20.62 0.73 -5.52
N SER A 435 20.43 1.50 -6.56
CA SER A 435 20.08 1.05 -7.93
C SER A 435 21.02 -0.04 -8.51
N ASP A 436 21.58 -0.88 -7.67
CA ASP A 436 22.51 -1.96 -7.96
C ASP A 436 21.75 -3.29 -8.09
N ILE A 437 21.28 -3.57 -9.30
CA ILE A 437 20.62 -4.83 -9.64
C ILE A 437 21.52 -6.07 -9.52
N GLU A 438 22.83 -5.90 -9.31
CA GLU A 438 23.77 -7.01 -9.09
C GLU A 438 23.77 -7.48 -7.63
N ASN A 439 23.16 -6.72 -6.70
CA ASN A 439 23.09 -7.01 -5.27
C ASN A 439 21.65 -7.09 -4.76
N LEU A 440 20.78 -7.78 -5.48
CA LEU A 440 19.42 -8.05 -5.05
C LEU A 440 19.41 -9.11 -3.94
N ASP A 441 18.70 -8.84 -2.86
CA ASP A 441 18.40 -9.79 -1.79
C ASP A 441 16.91 -10.04 -1.66
N LEU A 442 16.56 -11.20 -1.14
CA LEU A 442 15.19 -11.57 -0.81
C LEU A 442 14.79 -11.03 0.56
N TYR A 443 13.68 -10.34 0.58
CA TYR A 443 13.04 -9.80 1.77
C TYR A 443 11.64 -10.39 1.95
N THR A 444 11.23 -10.46 3.20
CA THR A 444 9.86 -10.81 3.58
C THR A 444 9.29 -9.78 4.53
N PHE A 445 8.00 -9.54 4.42
CA PHE A 445 7.28 -8.56 5.22
C PHE A 445 5.81 -8.98 5.36
N PRO A 446 5.13 -8.74 6.50
CA PRO A 446 3.69 -8.84 6.56
C PRO A 446 3.05 -7.95 5.50
N VAL A 447 2.10 -8.49 4.72
CA VAL A 447 1.52 -7.76 3.60
C VAL A 447 0.90 -6.45 4.08
N PRO A 448 1.49 -5.28 3.76
CA PRO A 448 0.95 -4.00 4.18
C PRO A 448 -0.39 -3.73 3.51
N MET A 449 -1.17 -2.82 4.08
CA MET A 449 -2.53 -2.54 3.62
C MET A 449 -2.59 -2.15 2.15
N GLU A 450 -1.64 -1.36 1.70
CA GLU A 450 -1.54 -0.90 0.31
C GLU A 450 -1.30 -2.06 -0.67
N ALA A 451 -0.65 -3.11 -0.21
CA ALA A 451 -0.37 -4.32 -1.01
C ALA A 451 -1.49 -5.37 -0.93
N GLN A 452 -2.45 -5.26 -0.01
CA GLN A 452 -3.53 -6.23 0.14
C GLN A 452 -4.33 -6.41 -1.16
N PRO A 453 -4.62 -7.65 -1.59
CA PRO A 453 -5.37 -7.91 -2.81
C PRO A 453 -6.88 -7.69 -2.65
N THR A 454 -7.35 -7.64 -1.40
CA THR A 454 -8.77 -7.48 -1.09
C THR A 454 -9.24 -6.05 -1.31
N ALA A 455 -10.50 -5.92 -1.48
CA ALA A 455 -11.18 -4.65 -1.60
C ALA A 455 -11.20 -3.89 -0.28
N VAL A 456 -11.13 -2.59 -0.38
CA VAL A 456 -10.94 -1.67 0.70
C VAL A 456 -12.02 -0.60 0.71
N ALA A 457 -12.39 -0.17 1.90
CA ALA A 457 -13.19 1.01 2.10
C ALA A 457 -12.29 2.22 2.36
N LEU A 458 -12.80 3.42 2.10
CA LEU A 458 -12.03 4.65 2.20
C LEU A 458 -12.27 5.33 3.55
N LEU A 459 -11.20 5.47 4.33
CA LEU A 459 -11.18 6.38 5.48
C LEU A 459 -10.71 7.76 5.00
N LYS A 460 -11.53 8.78 5.21
CA LYS A 460 -11.14 10.19 5.05
C LYS A 460 -11.19 10.88 6.39
N GLY A 461 -10.33 11.86 6.58
CA GLY A 461 -10.38 12.66 7.81
C GLY A 461 -9.62 13.96 7.70
N SER A 462 -9.71 14.74 8.78
CA SER A 462 -8.93 15.96 8.93
C SER A 462 -8.70 16.30 10.38
N LEU A 463 -7.61 17.03 10.65
CA LEU A 463 -7.30 17.59 11.95
C LEU A 463 -7.07 19.09 11.85
N ILE A 464 -7.82 19.85 12.63
CA ILE A 464 -7.69 21.31 12.70
C ILE A 464 -7.58 21.78 14.15
N ASN A 465 -6.97 22.95 14.33
CA ASN A 465 -6.88 23.65 15.59
C ASN A 465 -8.26 24.17 16.00
N SER A 466 -8.72 23.82 17.18
CA SER A 466 -10.06 24.17 17.70
C SER A 466 -10.30 25.69 17.83
N GLN A 467 -9.22 26.44 18.09
CA GLN A 467 -9.28 27.90 18.33
C GLN A 467 -9.16 28.70 17.03
N THR A 468 -8.13 28.36 16.22
CA THR A 468 -7.80 29.13 15.01
C THR A 468 -8.46 28.61 13.74
N LYS A 469 -9.02 27.39 13.78
CA LYS A 469 -9.57 26.65 12.63
C LYS A 469 -8.55 26.40 11.50
N LYS A 470 -7.26 26.57 11.78
CA LYS A 470 -6.19 26.27 10.84
C LYS A 470 -5.77 24.80 10.95
N PRO A 471 -5.28 24.19 9.87
CA PRO A 471 -4.77 22.83 9.90
C PRO A 471 -3.50 22.72 10.76
N PHE A 472 -3.32 21.56 11.40
CA PHE A 472 -2.08 21.17 12.03
C PHE A 472 -1.15 20.48 11.04
N LYS A 473 0.15 20.49 11.36
CA LYS A 473 1.13 19.59 10.76
C LYS A 473 1.29 18.37 11.65
N GLY A 474 1.44 17.20 11.05
CA GLY A 474 1.63 15.98 11.82
C GLY A 474 1.66 14.75 10.94
N ILE A 475 1.81 13.60 11.59
CA ILE A 475 1.82 12.28 10.98
C ILE A 475 0.55 11.55 11.42
N VAL A 476 -0.11 10.91 10.47
CA VAL A 476 -1.25 10.03 10.70
C VAL A 476 -0.83 8.60 10.42
N SER A 477 -1.02 7.72 11.39
CA SER A 477 -0.83 6.27 11.30
C SER A 477 -2.15 5.57 11.54
N VAL A 478 -2.35 4.42 10.88
CA VAL A 478 -3.49 3.53 11.11
C VAL A 478 -2.95 2.12 11.30
N ILE A 479 -3.34 1.46 12.37
CA ILE A 479 -2.92 0.10 12.69
C ILE A 479 -4.13 -0.83 12.61
N ASP A 480 -4.03 -1.89 11.80
CA ASP A 480 -4.98 -3.01 11.79
C ASP A 480 -4.84 -3.80 13.10
N MET A 481 -5.84 -3.69 13.97
CA MET A 481 -5.81 -4.31 15.30
C MET A 481 -6.01 -5.82 15.26
N ASP A 482 -6.56 -6.35 14.18
CA ASP A 482 -6.79 -7.79 14.02
C ASP A 482 -5.48 -8.51 13.62
N ASN A 483 -4.61 -7.84 12.85
CA ASN A 483 -3.36 -8.42 12.36
C ASN A 483 -2.10 -7.75 12.93
N GLY A 484 -2.22 -6.63 13.63
CA GLY A 484 -1.08 -5.87 14.16
C GLY A 484 -0.21 -5.24 13.06
N VAL A 485 -0.79 -4.95 11.89
CA VAL A 485 -0.09 -4.37 10.73
C VAL A 485 -0.40 -2.89 10.62
N GLU A 486 0.64 -2.06 10.57
CA GLU A 486 0.50 -0.63 10.31
C GLU A 486 0.29 -0.38 8.82
N VAL A 487 -0.61 0.55 8.51
CA VAL A 487 -0.75 1.13 7.16
C VAL A 487 0.36 2.17 6.98
N ALA A 488 0.89 2.35 5.78
CA ALA A 488 1.93 3.33 5.51
C ALA A 488 1.55 4.71 6.07
N PRO A 489 2.29 5.24 7.06
CA PRO A 489 1.94 6.51 7.66
C PRO A 489 2.07 7.65 6.67
N LYS A 490 1.20 8.64 6.83
CA LYS A 490 1.14 9.84 5.96
C LYS A 490 1.28 11.12 6.76
N PHE A 491 1.86 12.13 6.15
CA PHE A 491 1.76 13.48 6.66
C PHE A 491 0.34 14.03 6.45
N LEU A 492 -0.15 14.82 7.41
CA LEU A 492 -1.32 15.65 7.18
C LEU A 492 -1.07 16.57 5.98
N ARG A 493 -2.02 16.63 5.06
CA ARG A 493 -1.94 17.54 3.92
C ARG A 493 -1.98 19.01 4.37
N PRO A 494 -1.62 19.97 3.52
CA PRO A 494 -1.63 21.39 3.85
C PRO A 494 -2.99 21.93 4.35
N ASP A 495 -4.08 21.25 4.00
CA ASP A 495 -5.44 21.55 4.48
C ASP A 495 -5.84 20.74 5.75
N GLY A 496 -4.91 19.98 6.31
CA GLY A 496 -5.11 19.12 7.47
C GLY A 496 -5.80 17.80 7.16
N SER A 497 -6.10 17.51 5.91
CA SER A 497 -6.78 16.28 5.51
C SER A 497 -5.84 15.07 5.40
N PHE A 498 -6.43 13.89 5.49
CA PHE A 498 -5.79 12.59 5.21
C PHE A 498 -6.79 11.60 4.62
N ASP A 499 -6.29 10.57 3.97
CA ASP A 499 -7.08 9.41 3.55
C ASP A 499 -6.27 8.12 3.61
N PHE A 500 -6.97 7.02 3.86
CA PHE A 500 -6.42 5.66 3.84
C PHE A 500 -7.42 4.70 3.21
N HIS A 501 -6.91 3.73 2.47
CA HIS A 501 -7.69 2.61 1.98
C HIS A 501 -7.51 1.43 2.94
N LEU A 502 -8.57 0.99 3.58
CA LEU A 502 -8.55 0.00 4.65
C LEU A 502 -9.45 -1.19 4.29
N ILE A 503 -9.12 -2.37 4.79
CA ILE A 503 -10.00 -3.54 4.64
C ILE A 503 -11.25 -3.31 5.48
N ASN A 504 -12.40 -3.55 4.87
CA ASN A 504 -13.69 -3.40 5.54
C ASN A 504 -13.91 -4.48 6.61
N LYS A 505 -14.78 -4.19 7.59
CA LYS A 505 -15.14 -5.10 8.69
C LYS A 505 -13.98 -5.51 9.60
N ARG A 506 -13.06 -4.57 9.87
CA ARG A 506 -11.95 -4.74 10.82
C ARG A 506 -11.87 -3.59 11.82
N ASN A 507 -11.18 -3.87 12.93
CA ASN A 507 -10.89 -2.88 13.97
C ASN A 507 -9.54 -2.22 13.68
N TYR A 508 -9.51 -0.90 13.80
CA TYR A 508 -8.32 -0.08 13.57
C TYR A 508 -8.06 0.86 14.73
N LEU A 509 -6.79 1.19 14.92
CA LEU A 509 -6.34 2.26 15.78
C LEU A 509 -5.82 3.40 14.90
N LEU A 510 -6.48 4.54 14.94
CA LEU A 510 -6.00 5.79 14.35
C LEU A 510 -5.07 6.48 15.34
N ILE A 511 -3.89 6.89 14.90
CA ILE A 511 -2.94 7.67 15.67
C ILE A 511 -2.61 8.93 14.87
N ILE A 512 -2.79 10.10 15.46
CA ILE A 512 -2.35 11.37 14.88
C ILE A 512 -1.39 12.04 15.87
N GLN A 513 -0.17 12.32 15.44
CA GLN A 513 0.89 12.90 16.24
C GLN A 513 1.51 14.12 15.56
N GLY A 514 1.93 15.10 16.34
CA GLY A 514 2.57 16.33 15.85
C GLY A 514 3.15 17.13 17.00
N GLU A 515 3.93 18.16 16.67
CA GLU A 515 4.66 18.97 17.66
C GLU A 515 3.75 19.99 18.39
N ASP A 516 2.64 20.36 17.77
CA ASP A 516 1.80 21.46 18.24
C ASP A 516 0.54 21.01 19.02
N PHE A 517 0.35 19.70 19.19
CA PHE A 517 -0.81 19.12 19.88
C PHE A 517 -0.49 17.76 20.50
N PHE A 518 -1.26 17.36 21.53
CA PHE A 518 -1.13 16.03 22.11
C PHE A 518 -1.63 14.97 21.16
N ARG A 519 -0.91 13.83 21.10
CA ARG A 519 -1.27 12.70 20.29
C ARG A 519 -2.72 12.28 20.48
N ILE A 520 -3.41 12.05 19.39
CA ILE A 520 -4.77 11.52 19.34
C ILE A 520 -4.68 10.02 19.05
N GLU A 521 -5.32 9.21 19.86
CA GLU A 521 -5.49 7.77 19.67
C GLU A 521 -6.99 7.45 19.70
N GLU A 522 -7.48 6.79 18.65
CA GLU A 522 -8.88 6.45 18.53
C GLU A 522 -9.07 5.06 17.91
N LEU A 523 -9.76 4.19 18.65
CA LEU A 523 -10.18 2.88 18.12
C LEU A 523 -11.47 3.05 17.33
N PHE A 524 -11.53 2.47 16.13
CA PHE A 524 -12.73 2.49 15.31
C PHE A 524 -12.90 1.18 14.54
N PHE A 525 -14.15 0.88 14.19
CA PHE A 525 -14.51 -0.25 13.35
C PHE A 525 -14.88 0.25 11.97
N MET A 526 -14.22 -0.29 10.93
CA MET A 526 -14.48 0.09 9.55
C MET A 526 -15.70 -0.65 9.01
N ASP A 527 -16.78 0.09 8.70
CA ASP A 527 -18.00 -0.44 8.10
C ASP A 527 -18.44 0.40 6.89
N GLY A 528 -17.76 0.19 5.76
CA GLY A 528 -17.89 1.03 4.58
C GLY A 528 -17.02 2.28 4.65
N ASP A 529 -17.20 3.18 3.68
CA ASP A 529 -16.48 4.45 3.64
C ASP A 529 -16.81 5.28 4.89
N THR A 530 -15.78 5.80 5.54
CA THR A 530 -15.89 6.47 6.85
C THR A 530 -15.21 7.83 6.79
N GLU A 531 -15.81 8.83 7.45
CA GLU A 531 -15.23 10.17 7.58
C GLU A 531 -14.98 10.49 9.06
N MET A 532 -13.76 10.97 9.37
CA MET A 532 -13.32 11.30 10.73
C MET A 532 -12.67 12.68 10.78
N HIS A 533 -13.48 13.71 11.06
CA HIS A 533 -12.98 15.06 11.25
C HIS A 533 -12.78 15.34 12.74
N ARG A 534 -11.60 15.86 13.11
CA ARG A 534 -11.22 16.11 14.50
C ARG A 534 -10.74 17.55 14.68
N GLU A 535 -11.05 18.08 15.84
CA GLU A 535 -10.53 19.35 16.32
C GLU A 535 -9.80 19.09 17.63
N THR A 536 -8.64 19.71 17.81
CA THR A 536 -7.89 19.63 19.07
C THR A 536 -7.28 20.99 19.42
N ASP A 537 -7.00 21.17 20.70
CA ASP A 537 -6.36 22.37 21.18
C ASP A 537 -4.85 22.32 20.91
N PRO A 538 -4.22 23.47 20.61
CA PRO A 538 -2.77 23.54 20.50
C PRO A 538 -2.13 23.33 21.88
N ILE A 539 -0.92 22.78 21.89
CA ILE A 539 -0.09 22.74 23.10
C ILE A 539 0.41 24.17 23.36
N GLU A 540 0.09 24.67 24.52
CA GLU A 540 0.69 25.90 25.04
C GLU A 540 2.01 25.56 25.73
N SER A 541 3.01 26.46 25.70
CA SER A 541 4.28 26.26 26.38
C SER A 541 4.11 26.02 27.88
N LYS A 542 3.04 26.55 28.47
CA LYS A 542 2.65 26.30 29.87
C LYS A 542 1.29 25.62 29.91
N ILE A 543 1.26 24.42 30.43
CA ILE A 543 0.05 23.61 30.55
C ILE A 543 -0.28 23.39 31.99
N ALA A 544 -1.57 23.49 32.35
CA ALA A 544 -2.10 23.05 33.61
C ALA A 544 -3.31 22.13 33.34
N PHE A 545 -3.21 20.90 33.78
CA PHE A 545 -4.30 19.92 33.63
C PHE A 545 -5.24 20.02 34.85
N THR A 546 -6.52 20.10 34.62
CA THR A 546 -7.54 20.15 35.66
C THR A 546 -7.72 18.84 36.41
N SER A 547 -7.32 17.72 35.81
CA SER A 547 -7.39 16.37 36.41
C SER A 547 -6.28 16.12 37.45
N LEU A 548 -5.23 16.95 37.51
CA LEU A 548 -4.10 16.76 38.39
C LEU A 548 -4.35 17.34 39.78
N GLU A 549 -5.37 16.84 40.47
CA GLU A 549 -5.72 17.19 41.84
C GLU A 549 -5.17 16.14 42.82
N PHE A 550 -4.22 16.56 43.67
CA PHE A 550 -3.73 15.75 44.77
C PHE A 550 -4.67 15.81 45.98
N GLU A 551 -4.72 14.71 46.74
CA GLU A 551 -5.34 14.75 48.04
C GLU A 551 -4.67 15.77 48.97
N ASN A 552 -5.47 16.29 49.93
CA ASN A 552 -4.96 17.32 50.83
C ASN A 552 -3.77 16.80 51.64
N GLY A 553 -2.65 17.55 51.59
CA GLY A 553 -1.42 17.22 52.28
C GLY A 553 -0.64 16.00 51.71
N LYS A 554 -1.08 15.43 50.57
CA LYS A 554 -0.43 14.27 49.94
C LYS A 554 0.19 14.59 48.58
N ALA A 555 1.09 13.74 48.16
CA ALA A 555 1.78 13.81 46.88
C ALA A 555 1.62 12.54 46.04
N ASP A 556 0.69 11.65 46.39
CA ASP A 556 0.49 10.38 45.68
C ASP A 556 -0.21 10.62 44.33
N ILE A 557 0.26 9.94 43.29
CA ILE A 557 -0.41 10.00 41.97
C ILE A 557 -1.67 9.14 42.03
N LEU A 558 -2.81 9.78 41.69
CA LEU A 558 -4.12 9.15 41.70
C LEU A 558 -4.43 8.57 40.29
N PRO A 559 -5.24 7.47 40.21
CA PRO A 559 -5.65 6.93 38.91
C PRO A 559 -6.34 7.92 37.96
N SER A 560 -7.02 8.94 38.52
CA SER A 560 -7.64 10.03 37.76
C SER A 560 -6.65 10.93 37.02
N MET A 561 -5.39 10.95 37.47
CA MET A 561 -4.33 11.77 36.87
C MET A 561 -3.65 11.06 35.65
N HIS A 562 -3.73 9.71 35.60
CA HIS A 562 -3.04 8.93 34.59
C HIS A 562 -3.33 9.39 33.15
N PRO A 563 -4.59 9.64 32.74
CA PRO A 563 -4.87 9.99 31.34
C PRO A 563 -4.12 11.24 30.83
N ASP A 564 -3.97 12.26 31.68
CA ASP A 564 -3.28 13.49 31.31
C ASP A 564 -1.75 13.36 31.43
N LEU A 565 -1.26 12.61 32.43
CA LEU A 565 0.16 12.28 32.53
C LEU A 565 0.63 11.38 31.38
N ASP A 566 -0.22 10.44 30.93
CA ASP A 566 0.06 9.56 29.80
C ASP A 566 0.12 10.35 28.49
N LYS A 567 -0.77 11.35 28.29
CA LYS A 567 -0.69 12.26 27.13
C LYS A 567 0.65 13.02 27.09
N LEU A 568 1.05 13.54 28.26
CA LEU A 568 2.32 14.28 28.38
C LEU A 568 3.52 13.37 28.14
N ALA A 569 3.48 12.16 28.70
CA ALA A 569 4.52 11.16 28.50
C ALA A 569 4.63 10.80 27.00
N ASN A 570 3.53 10.48 26.36
CA ASN A 570 3.49 10.15 24.94
C ASN A 570 4.04 11.28 24.08
N PHE A 571 3.71 12.54 24.41
CA PHE A 571 4.29 13.68 23.69
C PHE A 571 5.83 13.73 23.82
N LEU A 572 6.36 13.57 25.03
CA LEU A 572 7.83 13.55 25.26
C LEU A 572 8.52 12.36 24.59
N LEU A 573 7.82 11.23 24.44
CA LEU A 573 8.31 10.06 23.73
C LEU A 573 8.32 10.26 22.23
N ASP A 574 7.28 10.88 21.69
CA ASP A 574 7.19 11.19 20.26
C ASP A 574 8.19 12.27 19.81
N HIS A 575 8.66 13.11 20.77
CA HIS A 575 9.53 14.25 20.50
C HIS A 575 10.76 14.25 21.43
N PRO A 576 11.82 13.52 21.08
CA PRO A 576 13.01 13.38 21.92
C PRO A 576 13.78 14.68 22.16
N ASP A 577 13.58 15.68 21.31
CA ASP A 577 14.20 17.02 21.37
C ASP A 577 13.44 18.01 22.30
N PHE A 578 12.42 17.55 23.02
CA PHE A 578 11.72 18.37 24.00
C PHE A 578 12.05 17.97 25.43
N ALA A 579 12.17 18.98 26.30
CA ALA A 579 12.34 18.84 27.74
C ALA A 579 11.11 19.39 28.49
N LEU A 580 10.90 18.90 29.70
CA LEU A 580 9.77 19.25 30.56
C LEU A 580 10.22 19.85 31.89
N ASN A 581 9.69 21.01 32.26
CA ASN A 581 9.84 21.57 33.59
C ASN A 581 8.50 21.45 34.35
N ILE A 582 8.51 20.76 35.47
CA ILE A 582 7.34 20.56 36.32
C ILE A 582 7.40 21.55 37.49
N SER A 583 6.39 22.38 37.66
CA SER A 583 6.30 23.42 38.73
C SER A 583 5.15 23.11 39.65
N GLY A 584 5.44 22.78 40.91
CA GLY A 584 4.42 22.54 41.93
C GLY A 584 4.08 23.80 42.74
N HIS A 585 2.79 24.03 43.03
CA HIS A 585 2.29 25.18 43.78
C HIS A 585 1.28 24.75 44.86
N THR A 586 1.19 25.55 45.94
CA THR A 586 0.19 25.39 46.98
C THR A 586 -0.59 26.69 47.16
N ASP A 587 -1.69 26.63 47.93
CA ASP A 587 -2.31 27.79 48.47
C ASP A 587 -1.50 28.38 49.65
N SER A 588 -1.97 29.48 50.23
CA SER A 588 -1.31 30.17 51.35
C SER A 588 -1.52 29.53 52.72
N GLN A 589 -2.28 28.43 52.81
CA GLN A 589 -2.55 27.75 54.07
C GLN A 589 -1.34 26.92 54.53
N GLY A 590 -0.98 27.04 55.79
CA GLY A 590 0.16 26.32 56.37
C GLY A 590 1.44 27.17 56.46
N SER A 591 2.54 26.55 56.88
CA SER A 591 3.84 27.26 56.90
C SER A 591 4.48 27.25 55.52
N GLU A 592 5.24 28.29 55.19
CA GLU A 592 5.93 28.43 53.93
C GLU A 592 6.83 27.22 53.64
N ASP A 593 7.54 26.74 54.68
CA ASP A 593 8.41 25.60 54.62
C ASP A 593 7.68 24.27 54.34
N SER A 594 6.50 24.08 54.93
CA SER A 594 5.62 22.94 54.67
C SER A 594 5.09 22.98 53.24
N ASN A 595 4.68 24.14 52.76
CA ASN A 595 4.15 24.33 51.40
C ASN A 595 5.23 24.11 50.35
N LEU A 596 6.43 24.58 50.62
CA LEU A 596 7.57 24.32 49.72
C LEU A 596 7.89 22.83 49.62
N ARG A 597 7.94 22.11 50.76
CA ARG A 597 8.18 20.64 50.72
C ARG A 597 7.06 19.88 50.03
N LEU A 598 5.79 20.25 50.30
CA LEU A 598 4.67 19.56 49.66
C LEU A 598 4.62 19.78 48.14
N SER A 599 4.84 21.00 47.69
CA SER A 599 4.88 21.30 46.26
C SER A 599 6.04 20.61 45.53
N GLN A 600 7.22 20.55 46.20
CA GLN A 600 8.37 19.78 45.66
C GLN A 600 8.03 18.29 45.59
N ALA A 601 7.46 17.69 46.62
CA ALA A 601 7.12 16.27 46.63
C ALA A 601 6.10 15.92 45.55
N ARG A 602 5.14 16.79 45.24
CA ARG A 602 4.16 16.61 44.15
C ARG A 602 4.83 16.66 42.79
N ALA A 603 5.70 17.64 42.55
CA ALA A 603 6.45 17.73 41.29
C ALA A 603 7.39 16.54 41.12
N ASP A 604 8.05 16.09 42.19
CA ASP A 604 8.92 14.90 42.16
C ASP A 604 8.15 13.60 41.92
N ALA A 605 6.94 13.47 42.47
CA ALA A 605 6.09 12.29 42.23
C ALA A 605 5.68 12.15 40.75
N ILE A 606 5.30 13.26 40.11
CA ILE A 606 4.99 13.28 38.68
C ILE A 606 6.27 12.99 37.87
N ARG A 607 7.40 13.62 38.19
CA ARG A 607 8.68 13.34 37.55
C ARG A 607 9.05 11.85 37.64
N ALA A 608 8.92 11.26 38.81
CA ALA A 608 9.17 9.86 39.05
C ALA A 608 8.24 8.96 38.21
N TYR A 609 6.96 9.29 38.16
CA TYR A 609 6.00 8.56 37.34
C TYR A 609 6.40 8.53 35.87
N LEU A 610 6.72 9.68 35.28
CA LEU A 610 7.14 9.78 33.88
C LEU A 610 8.45 9.02 33.60
N ILE A 611 9.44 9.09 34.50
CA ILE A 611 10.72 8.40 34.35
C ILE A 611 10.57 6.87 34.50
N TYR A 612 9.89 6.41 35.56
CA TYR A 612 9.86 4.97 35.86
C TYR A 612 8.81 4.20 35.06
N THR A 613 7.67 4.81 34.75
CA THR A 613 6.59 4.17 33.99
C THR A 613 6.89 4.20 32.49
N PHE A 614 7.30 5.34 31.95
CA PHE A 614 7.50 5.56 30.52
C PHE A 614 8.95 5.56 30.05
N LYS A 615 9.90 5.34 30.96
CA LYS A 615 11.33 5.28 30.64
C LYS A 615 11.89 6.56 30.01
N ILE A 616 11.25 7.71 30.24
CA ILE A 616 11.75 8.98 29.73
C ILE A 616 13.06 9.33 30.48
N SER A 617 14.06 9.80 29.73
CA SER A 617 15.37 10.16 30.32
C SER A 617 15.24 11.25 31.38
N GLN A 618 15.91 11.06 32.51
CA GLN A 618 15.78 11.96 33.66
C GLN A 618 16.34 13.35 33.44
N ASP A 619 17.28 13.52 32.51
CA ASP A 619 17.88 14.79 32.11
C ASP A 619 16.89 15.69 31.33
N ARG A 620 15.88 15.08 30.74
CA ARG A 620 14.82 15.80 30.04
C ARG A 620 13.70 16.31 30.96
N ILE A 621 13.66 15.90 32.23
CA ILE A 621 12.58 16.30 33.15
C ILE A 621 13.15 16.92 34.40
N SER A 622 12.81 18.18 34.64
CA SER A 622 13.10 18.91 35.90
C SER A 622 11.82 19.08 36.72
N ALA A 623 11.96 19.13 38.04
CA ALA A 623 10.85 19.31 38.97
C ALA A 623 11.21 20.35 40.03
N THR A 624 10.38 21.35 40.24
CA THR A 624 10.57 22.44 41.21
C THR A 624 9.30 22.78 41.97
N GLY A 625 9.39 22.77 43.29
CA GLY A 625 8.32 23.25 44.15
C GLY A 625 8.48 24.73 44.44
N TYR A 626 7.42 25.49 44.34
CA TYR A 626 7.37 26.93 44.64
C TYR A 626 6.56 27.27 45.90
N GLY A 627 5.92 26.27 46.53
CA GLY A 627 5.03 26.53 47.66
C GLY A 627 3.95 27.53 47.27
N SER A 628 3.67 28.48 48.20
CA SER A 628 2.74 29.57 47.97
C SER A 628 3.37 30.85 47.39
N SER A 629 4.67 30.82 47.04
CA SER A 629 5.41 32.00 46.58
C SER A 629 5.01 32.55 45.22
N LYS A 630 4.33 31.73 44.39
CA LYS A 630 3.88 32.10 43.04
C LYS A 630 2.37 31.83 42.90
N PRO A 631 1.48 32.61 43.53
CA PRO A 631 0.05 32.42 43.41
C PRO A 631 -0.43 32.79 42.00
N LEU A 632 -1.36 31.98 41.43
CA LEU A 632 -2.03 32.29 40.18
C LEU A 632 -3.04 33.41 40.34
N VAL A 633 -3.78 33.37 41.44
CA VAL A 633 -4.79 34.36 41.79
C VAL A 633 -4.63 34.82 43.27
N LYS A 634 -5.08 36.01 43.58
CA LYS A 634 -5.11 36.48 44.97
C LYS A 634 -6.22 35.73 45.70
N GLU A 635 -5.90 35.05 46.79
CA GLU A 635 -6.84 34.23 47.56
C GLU A 635 -7.83 35.09 48.33
N GLN A 636 -9.10 34.90 48.03
CA GLN A 636 -10.22 35.47 48.75
C GLN A 636 -11.26 34.39 49.07
N THR A 637 -11.37 33.37 48.25
CA THR A 637 -12.32 32.27 48.35
C THR A 637 -11.62 30.91 48.39
N ASP A 638 -12.36 29.83 48.67
CA ASP A 638 -11.84 28.47 48.57
C ASP A 638 -11.56 28.07 47.10
N GLU A 639 -12.32 28.62 46.16
CA GLU A 639 -12.09 28.46 44.73
C GLU A 639 -10.73 29.09 44.33
N ASP A 640 -10.41 30.29 44.84
CA ASP A 640 -9.10 30.92 44.58
C ASP A 640 -7.96 30.06 45.12
N ARG A 641 -8.13 29.47 46.31
CA ARG A 641 -7.15 28.55 46.89
C ARG A 641 -7.00 27.29 46.06
N LYS A 642 -8.11 26.77 45.52
CA LYS A 642 -8.09 25.61 44.62
C LYS A 642 -7.29 25.92 43.37
N LEU A 643 -7.43 27.09 42.76
CA LEU A 643 -6.66 27.50 41.58
C LEU A 643 -5.18 27.64 41.89
N ASN A 644 -4.80 28.02 43.09
CA ASN A 644 -3.41 28.14 43.51
C ASN A 644 -2.76 26.76 43.80
N ARG A 645 -3.55 25.74 44.24
CA ARG A 645 -3.11 24.36 44.37
C ARG A 645 -3.05 23.66 43.00
N ARG A 646 -1.98 23.85 42.28
CA ARG A 646 -1.81 23.34 40.89
C ARG A 646 -0.43 22.81 40.63
N VAL A 647 -0.28 22.09 39.51
CA VAL A 647 1.00 21.77 38.87
C VAL A 647 0.98 22.35 37.46
N GLU A 648 2.01 23.10 37.14
CA GLU A 648 2.25 23.63 35.79
C GLU A 648 3.34 22.83 35.09
N PHE A 649 3.17 22.63 33.78
CA PHE A 649 4.13 21.99 32.92
C PHE A 649 4.60 22.98 31.86
N ASP A 650 5.92 23.18 31.78
CA ASP A 650 6.55 24.04 30.78
C ASP A 650 7.37 23.16 29.83
N ILE A 651 6.85 23.01 28.60
CA ILE A 651 7.47 22.21 27.54
C ILE A 651 8.38 23.11 26.74
N LYS A 652 9.65 22.71 26.57
CA LYS A 652 10.67 23.44 25.81
C LYS A 652 11.39 22.52 24.87
N ARG A 653 11.73 23.05 23.72
CA ARG A 653 12.68 22.40 22.82
C ARG A 653 14.09 22.67 23.32
N ASP A 654 14.91 21.62 23.49
CA ASP A 654 16.31 21.71 23.89
C ASP A 654 17.21 22.28 22.76
#